data_a24f444cbbe90830a8314a7bb732c269
#
_entry.id   a24f444cbbe90830a8314a7bb732c269
#
_cell.length_a   1.000
_cell.length_b   1.000
_cell.length_c   1.000
_cell.angle_alpha   90.00
_cell.angle_beta   90.00
_cell.angle_gamma   90.00
#
_symmetry.space_group_name_H-M   'P 1'
#
loop_
_entity.id
_entity.type
_entity.pdbx_description
1 polymer ?
#
loop_
_entity_poly.entity_id
_entity_poly.type
_entity_poly.pdbx_seq_one_letter_code
_entity_poly.pdbx_strand_id
1 'polypeptide(L)'
;MYKAVVKSAVGCLHALLTSAALGLAAANDLPPGVANTQNAADTPPTPEEARKLITIPEGFKVTLFAGEPDVAQPIAINYDDRGRLWVAESFSYIEWKHKAQDRISIFEDTDNDGHFDSKKVFWGKANHLSGFQIGFGGVWVCDAPHLLFIPDKNRDDISDGPPVVMLDGWATDAEHNFLNGLTWGLDGWLWGRHGIKKPSLVGRPGTPDKDRVELSCAIWRFHPTRHVFEIVADGTVNPWGLDWNEDGQPFITTSVVDHLWHVVPGARFQRREGKDEHPNPYTYELMKPISDHRHWDDGPDATARHAHAHPEQGGGHAHSGLMIYQADVWPEKYRGKAFFSNIHGNRINMDSIERKHSSYVAKHGPDFLLGNSPWFRAVDLKQTPDGNMMIAEWTDLGECHDRDGVHRTSGRLFKVSYGESKPMEKFDLQAMSDGELAKLLNHDNVWWRRQALLKTYERIHHKKRFDELMKRASNSNAEFRPIDRDSPLAIPTYESFFSDQETMRQVSIGFNEQHISTSDWSQFKSLRDHPSEIQDFLARDAEVAVRVETSAQARNESYARWVANLVNDGHQPRHRLLAASVMSKMPPKNRWLVAQALVKAPVPAEDRNLALMIWYGIEPLVAEDPKRALKLAAKSKIPLIRQFIARRVVDLNKAK
;
A
#
# COMPACT_ATOMS: atom_id res chain seq x y z
N MET A 1 61.45 -7.14 -38.89
CA MET A 1 60.35 -6.17 -38.80
C MET A 1 59.00 -6.73 -39.24
N TYR A 2 58.90 -7.69 -40.12
CA TYR A 2 57.60 -8.20 -40.64
C TYR A 2 56.82 -9.10 -39.63
N LYS A 3 57.47 -9.76 -38.69
CA LYS A 3 56.84 -10.65 -37.67
C LYS A 3 56.20 -9.88 -36.48
N ALA A 4 56.57 -8.65 -36.23
CA ALA A 4 56.03 -7.85 -35.14
C ALA A 4 54.70 -7.15 -35.49
N VAL A 5 54.52 -6.80 -36.78
CA VAL A 5 53.31 -6.14 -37.27
C VAL A 5 52.11 -7.08 -37.35
N VAL A 6 52.37 -8.38 -37.67
CA VAL A 6 51.30 -9.39 -37.78
C VAL A 6 50.75 -9.80 -36.40
N LYS A 7 51.57 -9.79 -35.32
CA LYS A 7 51.06 -10.06 -33.97
C LYS A 7 50.22 -8.95 -33.38
N SER A 8 50.48 -7.69 -33.77
CA SER A 8 49.66 -6.53 -33.30
C SER A 8 48.30 -6.48 -34.00
N ALA A 9 48.21 -6.83 -35.25
CA ALA A 9 46.98 -6.84 -36.03
C ALA A 9 46.02 -7.98 -35.58
N VAL A 10 46.57 -9.15 -35.20
CA VAL A 10 45.76 -10.27 -34.72
C VAL A 10 45.25 -10.00 -33.31
N GLY A 11 46.01 -9.32 -32.47
CA GLY A 11 45.56 -8.92 -31.10
C GLY A 11 44.41 -7.88 -31.12
N CYS A 12 44.47 -6.90 -32.01
CA CYS A 12 43.40 -5.93 -32.17
C CYS A 12 42.15 -6.53 -32.82
N LEU A 13 42.27 -7.51 -33.70
CA LEU A 13 41.12 -8.18 -34.32
C LEU A 13 40.41 -9.11 -33.33
N HIS A 14 41.14 -9.74 -32.42
CA HIS A 14 40.56 -10.55 -31.32
C HIS A 14 39.89 -9.68 -30.23
N ALA A 15 40.44 -8.51 -29.93
CA ALA A 15 39.83 -7.57 -28.97
C ALA A 15 38.56 -6.90 -29.54
N LEU A 16 38.51 -6.66 -30.84
CA LEU A 16 37.32 -6.15 -31.54
C LEU A 16 36.24 -7.21 -31.72
N LEU A 17 36.61 -8.47 -31.92
CA LEU A 17 35.65 -9.58 -32.00
C LEU A 17 35.09 -10.00 -30.63
N THR A 18 35.85 -9.86 -29.53
CA THR A 18 35.34 -10.12 -28.18
C THR A 18 34.47 -8.98 -27.67
N SER A 19 34.72 -7.73 -27.99
CA SER A 19 33.81 -6.61 -27.63
C SER A 19 32.54 -6.60 -28.49
N ALA A 20 32.57 -7.07 -29.74
CA ALA A 20 31.36 -7.24 -30.57
C ALA A 20 30.52 -8.47 -30.13
N ALA A 21 31.15 -9.50 -29.56
CA ALA A 21 30.44 -10.66 -29.02
C ALA A 21 29.78 -10.41 -27.63
N LEU A 22 30.27 -9.43 -26.90
CA LEU A 22 29.65 -8.98 -25.64
C LEU A 22 28.46 -8.03 -25.85
N GLY A 23 28.35 -7.39 -27.03
CA GLY A 23 27.24 -6.54 -27.40
C GLY A 23 26.05 -7.24 -28.08
N LEU A 24 26.21 -8.53 -28.46
CA LEU A 24 25.16 -9.32 -29.15
C LEU A 24 24.43 -10.33 -28.29
N ALA A 25 24.72 -10.40 -26.98
CA ALA A 25 24.05 -11.32 -26.05
C ALA A 25 22.83 -10.73 -25.34
N ALA A 26 22.45 -9.50 -25.63
CA ALA A 26 21.29 -8.83 -25.02
C ALA A 26 19.98 -8.93 -25.82
N ALA A 27 19.98 -9.55 -26.98
CA ALA A 27 18.79 -9.67 -27.81
C ALA A 27 18.07 -11.00 -27.53
N ASN A 28 17.01 -10.98 -26.73
CA ASN A 28 16.03 -12.02 -26.38
C ASN A 28 16.21 -12.70 -25.04
N ASP A 29 16.18 -11.92 -23.96
CA ASP A 29 16.10 -12.46 -22.58
C ASP A 29 14.64 -12.75 -22.15
N LEU A 30 13.72 -12.87 -23.12
CA LEU A 30 12.33 -13.24 -22.84
C LEU A 30 12.22 -14.74 -22.58
N PRO A 31 11.38 -15.16 -21.62
CA PRO A 31 11.17 -16.58 -21.37
C PRO A 31 10.63 -17.32 -22.59
N PRO A 32 11.02 -18.60 -22.79
CA PRO A 32 10.53 -19.41 -23.90
C PRO A 32 9.01 -19.50 -23.94
N GLY A 33 8.41 -19.26 -25.10
CA GLY A 33 6.95 -19.34 -25.31
C GLY A 33 6.21 -18.03 -25.04
N VAL A 34 6.84 -17.01 -24.52
CA VAL A 34 6.26 -15.66 -24.45
C VAL A 34 6.20 -15.09 -25.86
N ALA A 35 5.00 -14.80 -26.33
CA ALA A 35 4.74 -14.32 -27.69
C ALA A 35 3.56 -13.37 -27.71
N ASN A 36 3.60 -12.46 -28.67
CA ASN A 36 2.47 -11.57 -28.98
C ASN A 36 1.39 -12.36 -29.75
N THR A 37 0.14 -12.11 -29.41
CA THR A 37 -1.02 -12.71 -30.08
C THR A 37 -1.91 -11.69 -30.78
N GLN A 38 -1.57 -10.39 -30.72
CA GLN A 38 -2.24 -9.35 -31.51
C GLN A 38 -1.98 -9.53 -33.01
N ASN A 39 -2.76 -8.83 -33.81
CA ASN A 39 -2.55 -8.80 -35.26
C ASN A 39 -1.14 -8.28 -35.58
N ALA A 40 -0.41 -8.96 -36.46
CA ALA A 40 0.94 -8.60 -36.86
C ALA A 40 1.05 -7.22 -37.56
N ALA A 41 -0.08 -6.69 -38.03
CA ALA A 41 -0.14 -5.32 -38.59
C ALA A 41 -0.20 -4.25 -37.48
N ASP A 42 -0.59 -4.61 -36.26
CA ASP A 42 -0.66 -3.72 -35.13
C ASP A 42 0.68 -3.72 -34.41
N THR A 43 1.48 -2.69 -34.64
CA THR A 43 2.79 -2.56 -34.01
C THR A 43 2.79 -1.38 -33.02
N PRO A 44 3.32 -1.57 -31.80
CA PRO A 44 3.48 -0.44 -30.88
C PRO A 44 4.50 0.56 -31.42
N PRO A 45 4.39 1.84 -31.07
CA PRO A 45 5.49 2.77 -31.23
C PRO A 45 6.71 2.26 -30.46
N THR A 46 7.90 2.54 -30.92
CA THR A 46 9.12 2.27 -30.13
C THR A 46 9.07 2.99 -28.79
N PRO A 47 9.82 2.55 -27.75
CA PRO A 47 9.81 3.19 -26.44
C PRO A 47 10.04 4.70 -26.49
N GLU A 48 10.97 5.15 -27.32
CA GLU A 48 11.29 6.57 -27.49
C GLU A 48 10.22 7.35 -28.27
N GLU A 49 9.57 6.74 -29.26
CA GLU A 49 8.42 7.32 -29.95
C GLU A 49 7.24 7.47 -28.98
N ALA A 50 6.95 6.45 -28.19
CA ALA A 50 5.90 6.50 -27.17
C ALA A 50 6.16 7.61 -26.12
N ARG A 51 7.42 7.76 -25.68
CA ARG A 51 7.81 8.86 -24.79
C ARG A 51 7.48 10.23 -25.40
N LYS A 52 7.74 10.42 -26.70
CA LYS A 52 7.47 11.68 -27.43
C LYS A 52 5.99 11.97 -27.61
N LEU A 53 5.13 10.95 -27.60
CA LEU A 53 3.67 11.11 -27.68
C LEU A 53 3.07 11.64 -26.37
N ILE A 54 3.72 11.41 -25.23
CA ILE A 54 3.20 11.76 -23.92
C ILE A 54 3.06 13.28 -23.79
N THR A 55 1.87 13.71 -23.33
CA THR A 55 1.60 15.09 -22.91
C THR A 55 1.53 15.17 -21.40
N ILE A 56 2.25 16.12 -20.81
CA ILE A 56 2.28 16.43 -19.38
C ILE A 56 2.22 17.95 -19.16
N PRO A 57 1.91 18.45 -17.93
CA PRO A 57 1.91 19.87 -17.65
C PRO A 57 3.27 20.53 -17.87
N GLU A 58 3.24 21.84 -18.15
CA GLU A 58 4.44 22.66 -18.30
C GLU A 58 5.37 22.56 -17.07
N GLY A 59 6.68 22.50 -17.34
CA GLY A 59 7.75 22.35 -16.35
C GLY A 59 8.07 20.91 -15.98
N PHE A 60 7.24 19.94 -16.40
CA PHE A 60 7.55 18.51 -16.24
C PHE A 60 8.27 17.94 -17.48
N LYS A 61 9.02 16.88 -17.25
CA LYS A 61 9.77 16.13 -18.26
C LYS A 61 9.52 14.64 -18.07
N VAL A 62 9.36 13.92 -19.18
CA VAL A 62 9.33 12.43 -19.20
C VAL A 62 10.64 11.92 -19.76
N THR A 63 11.30 11.05 -19.02
CA THR A 63 12.49 10.31 -19.42
C THR A 63 12.14 8.84 -19.57
N LEU A 64 12.58 8.20 -20.64
CA LEU A 64 12.51 6.76 -20.79
C LEU A 64 13.63 6.14 -19.95
N PHE A 65 13.30 5.61 -18.77
CA PHE A 65 14.27 4.98 -17.88
C PHE A 65 14.73 3.62 -18.43
N ALA A 66 13.79 2.79 -18.87
CA ALA A 66 14.03 1.53 -19.56
C ALA A 66 12.85 1.20 -20.47
N GLY A 67 13.08 0.44 -21.51
CA GLY A 67 12.06 -0.04 -22.43
C GLY A 67 12.38 -1.43 -22.95
N GLU A 68 11.50 -2.00 -23.77
CA GLU A 68 11.76 -3.27 -24.45
C GLU A 68 13.03 -3.20 -25.30
N PRO A 69 13.88 -4.21 -25.36
CA PRO A 69 13.68 -5.58 -24.78
C PRO A 69 14.12 -5.73 -23.31
N ASP A 70 14.64 -4.69 -22.67
CA ASP A 70 15.24 -4.79 -21.34
C ASP A 70 14.20 -4.98 -20.23
N VAL A 71 13.00 -4.48 -20.44
CA VAL A 71 11.86 -4.70 -19.56
C VAL A 71 10.64 -5.14 -20.37
N ALA A 72 9.87 -6.11 -19.84
CA ALA A 72 8.62 -6.53 -20.45
C ALA A 72 7.58 -6.92 -19.40
N GLN A 73 6.32 -6.59 -19.66
CA GLN A 73 5.17 -6.88 -18.80
C GLN A 73 5.38 -6.46 -17.32
N PRO A 74 5.85 -5.23 -17.03
CA PRO A 74 6.05 -4.79 -15.66
C PRO A 74 4.72 -4.64 -14.95
N ILE A 75 4.50 -5.37 -13.82
CA ILE A 75 3.24 -5.36 -13.09
C ILE A 75 3.33 -4.62 -11.74
N ALA A 76 4.50 -4.50 -11.20
CA ALA A 76 4.77 -3.76 -9.96
C ALA A 76 6.20 -3.24 -9.94
N ILE A 77 6.39 -2.09 -9.33
CA ILE A 77 7.70 -1.46 -9.14
C ILE A 77 7.88 -1.04 -7.68
N ASN A 78 9.11 -1.12 -7.19
CA ASN A 78 9.49 -0.61 -5.87
C ASN A 78 10.94 -0.16 -5.86
N TYR A 79 11.31 0.66 -4.89
CA TYR A 79 12.70 1.07 -4.65
C TYR A 79 13.24 0.38 -3.39
N ASP A 80 14.47 -0.09 -3.45
CA ASP A 80 15.17 -0.62 -2.29
C ASP A 80 15.82 0.50 -1.44
N ASP A 81 16.43 0.10 -0.34
CA ASP A 81 17.10 0.99 0.61
C ASP A 81 18.46 1.54 0.12
N ARG A 82 18.82 1.28 -1.13
CA ARG A 82 19.94 1.86 -1.88
C ARG A 82 19.46 2.75 -3.04
N GLY A 83 18.13 2.91 -3.20
CA GLY A 83 17.52 3.73 -4.25
C GLY A 83 17.47 3.06 -5.62
N ARG A 84 17.73 1.76 -5.73
CA ARG A 84 17.65 1.02 -6.97
C ARG A 84 16.21 0.63 -7.28
N LEU A 85 15.84 0.65 -8.54
CA LEU A 85 14.49 0.29 -8.99
C LEU A 85 14.38 -1.23 -9.16
N TRP A 86 13.42 -1.84 -8.50
CA TRP A 86 13.07 -3.23 -8.66
C TRP A 86 11.75 -3.34 -9.42
N VAL A 87 11.67 -4.30 -10.32
CA VAL A 87 10.55 -4.49 -11.26
C VAL A 87 10.10 -5.94 -11.26
N ALA A 88 8.82 -6.17 -11.02
CA ALA A 88 8.18 -7.46 -11.25
C ALA A 88 7.67 -7.53 -12.70
N GLU A 89 8.15 -8.51 -13.45
CA GLU A 89 7.78 -8.77 -14.85
C GLU A 89 6.92 -10.04 -14.90
N SER A 90 5.63 -9.91 -15.28
CA SER A 90 4.63 -10.99 -15.23
C SER A 90 4.28 -11.50 -16.62
N PHE A 91 5.01 -12.49 -17.11
CA PHE A 91 4.80 -13.12 -18.41
C PHE A 91 3.64 -14.12 -18.42
N SER A 92 3.24 -14.61 -17.25
CA SER A 92 2.17 -15.60 -17.10
C SER A 92 0.77 -14.98 -17.14
N TYR A 93 0.66 -13.67 -16.96
CA TYR A 93 -0.61 -12.94 -16.98
C TYR A 93 -1.25 -13.03 -18.39
N ILE A 94 -2.54 -13.25 -18.53
CA ILE A 94 -3.66 -13.39 -17.60
C ILE A 94 -4.05 -14.85 -17.35
N GLU A 95 -3.62 -15.74 -18.21
CA GLU A 95 -3.98 -17.15 -18.16
C GLU A 95 -3.05 -17.99 -17.28
N TRP A 96 -1.98 -17.35 -16.77
CA TRP A 96 -0.98 -17.99 -15.93
C TRP A 96 -0.36 -19.23 -16.57
N LYS A 97 -0.12 -19.14 -17.89
CA LYS A 97 0.39 -20.27 -18.72
C LYS A 97 1.88 -20.51 -18.57
N HIS A 98 2.65 -19.42 -18.48
CA HIS A 98 4.11 -19.46 -18.46
C HIS A 98 4.64 -19.62 -17.03
N LYS A 99 4.31 -20.75 -16.41
CA LYS A 99 4.69 -21.04 -15.03
C LYS A 99 6.20 -21.08 -14.85
N ALA A 100 6.67 -20.62 -13.68
CA ALA A 100 8.06 -20.52 -13.30
C ALA A 100 8.91 -19.65 -14.24
N GLN A 101 8.34 -18.63 -14.84
CA GLN A 101 9.01 -17.71 -15.75
C GLN A 101 8.88 -16.23 -15.39
N ASP A 102 7.88 -15.88 -14.56
CA ASP A 102 7.77 -14.51 -14.04
C ASP A 102 9.00 -14.19 -13.20
N ARG A 103 9.48 -12.94 -13.28
CA ARG A 103 10.74 -12.57 -12.65
C ARG A 103 10.69 -11.23 -11.93
N ILE A 104 11.63 -11.06 -11.01
CA ILE A 104 11.91 -9.79 -10.34
C ILE A 104 13.32 -9.36 -10.76
N SER A 105 13.43 -8.20 -11.37
CA SER A 105 14.67 -7.62 -11.88
C SER A 105 15.02 -6.34 -11.13
N ILE A 106 16.31 -6.08 -10.99
CA ILE A 106 16.89 -4.88 -10.36
C ILE A 106 17.49 -4.03 -11.47
N PHE A 107 17.13 -2.76 -11.52
CA PHE A 107 17.68 -1.77 -12.44
C PHE A 107 18.40 -0.69 -11.64
N GLU A 108 19.56 -0.29 -12.09
CA GLU A 108 20.38 0.74 -11.46
C GLU A 108 20.84 1.77 -12.48
N ASP A 109 20.59 3.05 -12.18
CA ASP A 109 21.12 4.23 -12.85
C ASP A 109 22.32 4.70 -12.03
N THR A 110 23.54 4.41 -12.50
CA THR A 110 24.77 4.59 -11.73
C THR A 110 25.39 5.96 -11.91
N ASP A 111 25.08 6.66 -12.99
CA ASP A 111 25.59 7.98 -13.33
C ASP A 111 24.54 9.10 -13.17
N ASN A 112 23.31 8.74 -12.80
CA ASN A 112 22.15 9.62 -12.59
C ASN A 112 21.72 10.40 -13.86
N ASP A 113 21.85 9.82 -15.03
CA ASP A 113 21.38 10.44 -16.29
C ASP A 113 19.88 10.22 -16.54
N GLY A 114 19.24 9.35 -15.74
CA GLY A 114 17.83 9.02 -15.82
C GLY A 114 17.53 7.79 -16.69
N HIS A 115 18.55 7.08 -17.15
CA HIS A 115 18.49 5.80 -17.84
C HIS A 115 19.17 4.74 -16.97
N PHE A 116 18.78 3.48 -17.11
CA PHE A 116 19.47 2.42 -16.38
C PHE A 116 20.77 2.03 -17.08
N ASP A 117 21.81 1.74 -16.28
CA ASP A 117 23.11 1.26 -16.75
C ASP A 117 23.27 -0.23 -16.58
N SER A 118 22.64 -0.79 -15.57
CA SER A 118 22.73 -2.20 -15.24
C SER A 118 21.40 -2.82 -14.90
N LYS A 119 21.23 -4.09 -15.28
CA LYS A 119 20.10 -4.93 -14.96
C LYS A 119 20.56 -6.25 -14.39
N LYS A 120 19.96 -6.71 -13.29
CA LYS A 120 20.20 -8.02 -12.69
C LYS A 120 18.86 -8.70 -12.38
N VAL A 121 18.70 -9.95 -12.77
CA VAL A 121 17.54 -10.76 -12.34
C VAL A 121 17.83 -11.31 -10.94
N PHE A 122 17.02 -10.89 -9.97
CA PHE A 122 17.09 -11.39 -8.61
C PHE A 122 16.46 -12.78 -8.47
N TRP A 123 15.27 -12.94 -9.03
CA TRP A 123 14.52 -14.19 -8.99
C TRP A 123 13.62 -14.34 -10.21
N GLY A 124 13.61 -15.52 -10.84
CA GLY A 124 12.94 -15.77 -12.11
C GLY A 124 12.14 -17.06 -12.14
N LYS A 125 11.45 -17.42 -11.04
CA LYS A 125 10.72 -18.70 -10.92
C LYS A 125 9.30 -18.53 -10.41
N ALA A 126 8.70 -17.33 -10.55
CA ALA A 126 7.33 -17.08 -10.13
C ALA A 126 6.33 -17.64 -11.14
N ASN A 127 5.12 -17.97 -10.66
CA ASN A 127 4.05 -18.56 -11.47
C ASN A 127 2.88 -17.61 -11.69
N HIS A 128 2.59 -16.77 -10.70
CA HIS A 128 1.45 -15.85 -10.66
C HIS A 128 1.89 -14.54 -10.01
N LEU A 129 2.98 -13.98 -10.50
CA LEU A 129 3.56 -12.78 -9.94
C LEU A 129 2.63 -11.58 -10.11
N SER A 130 2.14 -11.04 -9.01
CA SER A 130 1.19 -9.92 -9.02
C SER A 130 1.59 -8.78 -8.08
N GLY A 131 2.76 -8.86 -7.46
CA GLY A 131 3.32 -7.83 -6.61
C GLY A 131 4.45 -8.34 -5.74
N PHE A 132 5.25 -7.42 -5.25
CA PHE A 132 6.35 -7.74 -4.34
C PHE A 132 6.68 -6.54 -3.44
N GLN A 133 7.46 -6.79 -2.39
CA GLN A 133 8.01 -5.74 -1.53
C GLN A 133 9.33 -6.19 -0.91
N ILE A 134 10.27 -5.25 -0.71
CA ILE A 134 11.59 -5.50 -0.15
C ILE A 134 11.55 -5.11 1.34
N GLY A 135 12.15 -5.92 2.19
CA GLY A 135 12.28 -5.62 3.62
C GLY A 135 12.43 -6.86 4.49
N PHE A 136 12.84 -6.65 5.72
CA PHE A 136 13.08 -7.69 6.72
C PHE A 136 14.09 -8.77 6.26
N GLY A 137 15.12 -8.36 5.50
CA GLY A 137 16.21 -9.23 5.03
C GLY A 137 15.85 -10.11 3.85
N GLY A 138 14.94 -9.65 2.98
CA GLY A 138 14.59 -10.37 1.77
C GLY A 138 13.46 -9.69 0.98
N VAL A 139 12.84 -10.48 0.10
CA VAL A 139 11.78 -10.04 -0.81
C VAL A 139 10.50 -10.82 -0.54
N TRP A 140 9.42 -10.11 -0.30
CA TRP A 140 8.06 -10.64 -0.13
C TRP A 140 7.38 -10.65 -1.49
N VAL A 141 6.75 -11.75 -1.87
CA VAL A 141 6.23 -11.93 -3.24
C VAL A 141 4.82 -12.49 -3.21
N CYS A 142 3.92 -11.83 -3.93
CA CYS A 142 2.62 -12.36 -4.29
C CYS A 142 2.80 -13.32 -5.48
N ASP A 143 2.79 -14.61 -5.22
CA ASP A 143 2.87 -15.69 -6.20
C ASP A 143 1.80 -16.74 -5.87
N ALA A 144 0.54 -16.44 -6.20
CA ALA A 144 -0.58 -17.31 -5.84
C ALA A 144 -0.33 -18.78 -6.26
N PRO A 145 -0.65 -19.77 -5.39
CA PRO A 145 -1.45 -19.68 -4.18
C PRO A 145 -0.69 -19.26 -2.91
N HIS A 146 0.47 -18.63 -3.04
CA HIS A 146 1.35 -18.33 -1.91
C HIS A 146 1.66 -16.85 -1.76
N LEU A 147 1.82 -16.42 -0.53
CA LEU A 147 2.68 -15.29 -0.17
C LEU A 147 4.04 -15.86 0.20
N LEU A 148 5.05 -15.52 -0.59
CA LEU A 148 6.41 -16.03 -0.41
C LEU A 148 7.31 -14.99 0.26
N PHE A 149 8.32 -15.47 0.98
CA PHE A 149 9.48 -14.69 1.40
C PHE A 149 10.75 -15.32 0.83
N ILE A 150 11.53 -14.53 0.08
CA ILE A 150 12.77 -14.92 -0.53
C ILE A 150 13.90 -14.26 0.26
N PRO A 151 14.71 -14.99 1.04
CA PRO A 151 15.75 -14.40 1.88
C PRO A 151 16.91 -13.86 1.04
N ASP A 152 17.41 -12.68 1.39
CA ASP A 152 18.66 -12.07 0.91
C ASP A 152 19.22 -11.20 2.05
N LYS A 153 19.80 -11.86 3.07
CA LYS A 153 20.27 -11.22 4.30
C LYS A 153 21.60 -10.52 4.12
N ASN A 154 22.43 -11.06 3.23
CA ASN A 154 23.74 -10.49 2.92
C ASN A 154 23.65 -9.35 1.88
N ARG A 155 22.48 -9.18 1.24
CA ARG A 155 22.17 -8.09 0.30
C ARG A 155 23.08 -8.10 -0.94
N ASP A 156 23.46 -9.30 -1.42
CA ASP A 156 24.26 -9.48 -2.63
C ASP A 156 23.39 -9.63 -3.90
N ASP A 157 22.06 -9.49 -3.75
CA ASP A 157 21.06 -9.63 -4.79
C ASP A 157 20.98 -11.06 -5.35
N ILE A 158 21.28 -12.03 -4.49
CA ILE A 158 21.14 -13.46 -4.76
C ILE A 158 20.39 -14.08 -3.58
N SER A 159 19.37 -14.88 -3.86
CA SER A 159 18.62 -15.53 -2.79
C SER A 159 19.53 -16.44 -1.93
N ASP A 160 19.51 -16.25 -0.60
CA ASP A 160 20.24 -17.05 0.39
C ASP A 160 19.70 -18.48 0.54
N GLY A 161 18.62 -18.82 -0.15
CA GLY A 161 17.99 -20.14 -0.09
C GLY A 161 16.66 -20.20 -0.83
N PRO A 162 15.92 -21.30 -0.72
CA PRO A 162 14.63 -21.44 -1.37
C PRO A 162 13.60 -20.46 -0.77
N PRO A 163 12.60 -20.04 -1.57
CA PRO A 163 11.48 -19.26 -1.05
C PRO A 163 10.76 -19.95 0.10
N VAL A 164 10.40 -19.19 1.12
CA VAL A 164 9.62 -19.64 2.27
C VAL A 164 8.15 -19.27 2.09
N VAL A 165 7.24 -20.24 2.18
CA VAL A 165 5.79 -19.98 2.13
C VAL A 165 5.35 -19.39 3.46
N MET A 166 4.96 -18.14 3.46
CA MET A 166 4.48 -17.41 4.64
C MET A 166 2.98 -17.59 4.85
N LEU A 167 2.21 -17.54 3.77
CA LEU A 167 0.78 -17.82 3.71
C LEU A 167 0.47 -18.64 2.45
N ASP A 168 -0.54 -19.48 2.52
CA ASP A 168 -1.08 -20.25 1.40
C ASP A 168 -2.62 -20.17 1.34
N GLY A 169 -3.22 -20.81 0.34
CA GLY A 169 -4.67 -20.86 0.17
C GLY A 169 -5.26 -19.72 -0.64
N TRP A 170 -4.44 -18.95 -1.35
CA TRP A 170 -4.91 -17.95 -2.30
C TRP A 170 -5.45 -18.61 -3.57
N ALA A 171 -6.56 -18.09 -4.09
CA ALA A 171 -7.15 -18.58 -5.35
C ALA A 171 -6.18 -18.34 -6.53
N THR A 172 -6.18 -19.25 -7.50
CA THR A 172 -5.32 -19.21 -8.69
C THR A 172 -6.09 -19.12 -10.01
N ASP A 173 -7.43 -19.29 -9.96
CA ASP A 173 -8.30 -19.32 -11.13
C ASP A 173 -9.20 -18.07 -11.23
N ALA A 174 -8.70 -16.94 -10.74
CA ALA A 174 -9.45 -15.69 -10.64
C ALA A 174 -8.96 -14.60 -11.60
N GLU A 175 -8.20 -14.94 -12.64
CA GLU A 175 -7.53 -13.98 -13.54
C GLU A 175 -6.71 -12.99 -12.72
N HIS A 176 -6.97 -11.67 -12.82
CA HIS A 176 -6.33 -10.63 -12.00
C HIS A 176 -7.09 -10.30 -10.70
N ASN A 177 -8.16 -11.03 -10.37
CA ASN A 177 -9.02 -10.75 -9.20
C ASN A 177 -8.67 -11.60 -7.98
N PHE A 178 -7.41 -11.64 -7.60
CA PHE A 178 -6.91 -12.43 -6.47
C PHE A 178 -5.85 -11.66 -5.68
N LEU A 179 -4.96 -12.35 -4.98
CA LEU A 179 -3.79 -11.78 -4.30
C LEU A 179 -3.02 -10.83 -5.21
N ASN A 180 -2.85 -9.57 -4.80
CA ASN A 180 -2.06 -8.61 -5.56
C ASN A 180 -1.45 -7.53 -4.66
N GLY A 181 -0.39 -6.95 -5.16
CA GLY A 181 0.31 -5.77 -4.66
C GLY A 181 0.68 -5.85 -3.17
N LEU A 182 1.86 -5.42 -2.85
CA LEU A 182 2.34 -5.32 -1.47
C LEU A 182 2.83 -3.91 -1.19
N THR A 183 2.60 -3.43 0.02
CA THR A 183 3.11 -2.12 0.46
C THR A 183 3.34 -2.17 1.96
N TRP A 184 4.50 -1.68 2.44
CA TRP A 184 4.72 -1.51 3.88
C TRP A 184 3.83 -0.40 4.42
N GLY A 185 3.00 -0.74 5.40
CA GLY A 185 2.21 0.23 6.14
C GLY A 185 3.07 1.05 7.11
N LEU A 186 2.55 2.21 7.50
CA LEU A 186 3.18 3.04 8.53
C LEU A 186 3.20 2.36 9.91
N ASP A 187 2.50 1.26 10.04
CA ASP A 187 2.41 0.38 11.21
C ASP A 187 3.43 -0.78 11.19
N GLY A 188 4.31 -0.83 10.20
CA GLY A 188 5.29 -1.90 10.02
C GLY A 188 4.72 -3.24 9.55
N TRP A 189 3.42 -3.30 9.22
CA TRP A 189 2.82 -4.48 8.63
C TRP A 189 2.94 -4.45 7.11
N LEU A 190 2.98 -5.63 6.52
CA LEU A 190 2.88 -5.81 5.08
C LEU A 190 1.40 -5.83 4.68
N TRP A 191 0.98 -4.82 3.96
CA TRP A 191 -0.39 -4.68 3.47
C TRP A 191 -0.50 -5.20 2.04
N GLY A 192 -1.61 -5.89 1.76
CA GLY A 192 -1.93 -6.40 0.43
C GLY A 192 -3.41 -6.31 0.11
N ARG A 193 -3.77 -6.75 -1.07
CA ARG A 193 -5.12 -6.63 -1.62
C ARG A 193 -5.57 -7.95 -2.22
N HIS A 194 -6.89 -8.10 -2.36
CA HIS A 194 -7.53 -9.28 -2.96
C HIS A 194 -8.78 -8.86 -3.73
N GLY A 195 -8.96 -9.38 -4.91
CA GLY A 195 -10.12 -9.12 -5.76
C GLY A 195 -11.36 -9.94 -5.42
N ILE A 196 -12.45 -9.72 -6.18
CA ILE A 196 -13.79 -10.25 -5.87
C ILE A 196 -14.13 -11.60 -6.55
N LYS A 197 -13.43 -11.95 -7.64
CA LYS A 197 -13.87 -13.01 -8.54
C LYS A 197 -13.96 -14.40 -7.89
N LYS A 198 -13.00 -14.71 -7.03
CA LYS A 198 -12.93 -15.98 -6.30
C LYS A 198 -12.56 -15.72 -4.83
N PRO A 199 -13.27 -16.33 -3.87
CA PRO A 199 -12.83 -16.31 -2.49
C PRO A 199 -11.53 -17.11 -2.32
N SER A 200 -10.75 -16.72 -1.34
CA SER A 200 -9.56 -17.44 -0.88
C SER A 200 -9.74 -17.87 0.57
N LEU A 201 -9.13 -18.97 0.97
CA LEU A 201 -9.13 -19.49 2.33
C LEU A 201 -7.70 -19.52 2.86
N VAL A 202 -7.26 -18.40 3.44
CA VAL A 202 -5.84 -18.08 3.68
C VAL A 202 -5.41 -18.44 5.08
N GLY A 203 -4.24 -19.05 5.19
CA GLY A 203 -3.62 -19.36 6.46
C GLY A 203 -2.12 -19.62 6.31
N ARG A 204 -1.45 -19.88 7.42
CA ARG A 204 -0.08 -20.38 7.38
C ARG A 204 -0.07 -21.83 6.89
N PRO A 205 1.00 -22.31 6.25
CA PRO A 205 1.13 -23.71 5.89
C PRO A 205 0.81 -24.64 7.08
N GLY A 206 -0.05 -25.64 6.84
CA GLY A 206 -0.49 -26.59 7.87
C GLY A 206 -1.64 -26.10 8.76
N THR A 207 -2.14 -24.88 8.60
CA THR A 207 -3.34 -24.42 9.31
C THR A 207 -4.57 -25.20 8.80
N PRO A 208 -5.36 -25.84 9.68
CA PRO A 208 -6.61 -26.50 9.28
C PRO A 208 -7.60 -25.48 8.66
N ASP A 209 -8.41 -25.90 7.70
CA ASP A 209 -9.35 -25.03 6.96
C ASP A 209 -10.31 -24.26 7.88
N LYS A 210 -10.79 -24.89 8.94
CA LYS A 210 -11.69 -24.25 9.94
C LYS A 210 -11.06 -23.08 10.69
N ASP A 211 -9.72 -22.99 10.71
CA ASP A 211 -8.93 -21.97 11.41
C ASP A 211 -8.31 -20.95 10.43
N ARG A 212 -8.53 -21.14 9.12
CA ARG A 212 -8.10 -20.21 8.08
C ARG A 212 -9.07 -19.03 7.95
N VAL A 213 -8.61 -17.95 7.37
CA VAL A 213 -9.39 -16.74 7.12
C VAL A 213 -9.93 -16.79 5.69
N GLU A 214 -11.26 -16.83 5.57
CA GLU A 214 -11.91 -16.67 4.28
C GLU A 214 -11.99 -15.18 3.92
N LEU A 215 -11.60 -14.83 2.69
CA LEU A 215 -11.72 -13.47 2.17
C LEU A 215 -12.11 -13.48 0.69
N SER A 216 -12.91 -12.49 0.32
CA SER A 216 -13.30 -12.20 -1.05
C SER A 216 -13.42 -10.69 -1.20
N CYS A 217 -12.55 -10.09 -2.00
CA CYS A 217 -12.41 -8.64 -2.14
C CYS A 217 -12.12 -7.94 -0.80
N ALA A 218 -10.86 -7.85 -0.47
CA ALA A 218 -10.45 -7.31 0.83
C ALA A 218 -9.10 -6.60 0.74
N ILE A 219 -8.92 -5.66 1.64
CA ILE A 219 -7.62 -5.15 2.04
C ILE A 219 -7.20 -5.94 3.27
N TRP A 220 -6.04 -6.53 3.21
CA TRP A 220 -5.48 -7.36 4.27
C TRP A 220 -4.10 -6.88 4.67
N ARG A 221 -3.61 -7.36 5.84
CA ARG A 221 -2.23 -7.13 6.26
C ARG A 221 -1.66 -8.36 6.96
N PHE A 222 -0.35 -8.49 6.88
CA PHE A 222 0.43 -9.56 7.50
C PHE A 222 1.58 -8.97 8.31
N HIS A 223 1.74 -9.43 9.55
CA HIS A 223 2.86 -9.00 10.39
C HIS A 223 4.10 -9.84 10.12
N PRO A 224 5.22 -9.25 9.67
CA PRO A 224 6.36 -10.00 9.13
C PRO A 224 7.06 -10.89 10.16
N THR A 225 7.04 -10.52 11.44
CA THR A 225 7.76 -11.25 12.50
C THR A 225 6.84 -12.03 13.44
N ARG A 226 5.59 -11.56 13.66
CA ARG A 226 4.59 -12.28 14.46
C ARG A 226 3.78 -13.29 13.65
N HIS A 227 3.86 -13.21 12.34
CA HIS A 227 3.14 -14.06 11.41
C HIS A 227 1.61 -14.05 11.62
N VAL A 228 1.07 -12.89 11.98
CA VAL A 228 -0.37 -12.65 12.13
C VAL A 228 -0.93 -12.13 10.82
N PHE A 229 -2.01 -12.74 10.34
CA PHE A 229 -2.75 -12.32 9.17
C PHE A 229 -4.13 -11.80 9.58
N GLU A 230 -4.56 -10.65 9.03
CA GLU A 230 -5.89 -10.12 9.30
C GLU A 230 -6.46 -9.34 8.11
N ILE A 231 -7.79 -9.33 8.01
CA ILE A 231 -8.53 -8.46 7.10
C ILE A 231 -8.63 -7.07 7.76
N VAL A 232 -8.24 -6.05 7.01
CA VAL A 232 -8.34 -4.65 7.41
C VAL A 232 -9.73 -4.10 7.08
N ALA A 233 -10.17 -4.27 5.84
CA ALA A 233 -11.48 -3.86 5.35
C ALA A 233 -11.91 -4.80 4.25
N ASP A 234 -13.21 -4.99 4.07
CA ASP A 234 -13.74 -5.85 3.02
C ASP A 234 -14.67 -5.11 2.07
N GLY A 235 -14.83 -5.65 0.87
CA GLY A 235 -15.64 -5.07 -0.20
C GLY A 235 -14.80 -4.41 -1.29
N THR A 236 -15.44 -3.54 -2.07
CA THR A 236 -14.95 -3.03 -3.36
C THR A 236 -15.05 -4.08 -4.49
N VAL A 237 -14.22 -3.98 -5.54
CA VAL A 237 -14.24 -4.97 -6.63
C VAL A 237 -12.88 -5.61 -6.83
N ASN A 238 -11.90 -4.85 -7.25
CA ASN A 238 -10.55 -5.34 -7.53
C ASN A 238 -9.54 -4.23 -7.21
N PRO A 239 -9.13 -4.09 -5.94
CA PRO A 239 -8.20 -3.05 -5.54
C PRO A 239 -6.80 -3.34 -6.08
N TRP A 240 -6.18 -2.34 -6.76
CA TRP A 240 -4.84 -2.44 -7.38
C TRP A 240 -3.90 -1.29 -7.04
N GLY A 241 -4.29 -0.36 -6.21
CA GLY A 241 -3.44 0.70 -5.67
C GLY A 241 -3.64 0.86 -4.18
N LEU A 242 -2.60 1.21 -3.45
CA LEU A 242 -2.65 1.53 -2.02
C LEU A 242 -1.58 2.53 -1.68
N ASP A 243 -1.96 3.65 -1.08
CA ASP A 243 -1.03 4.63 -0.55
C ASP A 243 -1.63 5.37 0.67
N TRP A 244 -0.81 6.11 1.40
CA TRP A 244 -1.17 6.88 2.59
C TRP A 244 -0.97 8.37 2.34
N ASN A 245 -1.91 9.20 2.81
CA ASN A 245 -1.72 10.65 2.84
C ASN A 245 -0.81 11.09 4.01
N GLU A 246 -0.58 12.38 4.14
CA GLU A 246 0.26 12.97 5.20
C GLU A 246 -0.30 12.75 6.62
N ASP A 247 -1.62 12.60 6.75
CA ASP A 247 -2.27 12.23 8.01
C ASP A 247 -2.13 10.72 8.32
N GLY A 248 -1.40 9.96 7.50
CA GLY A 248 -1.24 8.52 7.62
C GLY A 248 -2.53 7.74 7.35
N GLN A 249 -3.53 8.32 6.66
CA GLN A 249 -4.75 7.62 6.27
C GLN A 249 -4.51 6.82 4.99
N PRO A 250 -4.90 5.54 4.93
CA PRO A 250 -4.75 4.72 3.74
C PRO A 250 -5.89 4.93 2.74
N PHE A 251 -5.52 4.93 1.47
CA PHE A 251 -6.42 5.00 0.33
C PHE A 251 -6.12 3.89 -0.65
N ILE A 252 -7.14 3.43 -1.37
CA ILE A 252 -6.99 2.44 -2.44
C ILE A 252 -7.66 2.92 -3.72
N THR A 253 -7.11 2.48 -4.84
CA THR A 253 -7.79 2.51 -6.14
C THR A 253 -8.37 1.15 -6.46
N THR A 254 -9.43 1.12 -7.27
CA THR A 254 -10.08 -0.09 -7.73
C THR A 254 -10.31 -0.07 -9.23
N SER A 255 -10.29 -1.26 -9.84
CA SER A 255 -10.40 -1.38 -11.30
C SER A 255 -11.81 -1.10 -11.84
N VAL A 256 -12.83 -1.35 -11.04
CA VAL A 256 -14.25 -1.25 -11.45
C VAL A 256 -15.04 -0.63 -10.31
N VAL A 257 -16.12 0.09 -10.57
CA VAL A 257 -16.89 0.85 -9.59
C VAL A 257 -16.02 1.92 -8.93
N ASP A 258 -16.42 3.14 -9.02
CA ASP A 258 -15.74 4.34 -8.52
C ASP A 258 -14.38 4.11 -7.87
N HIS A 259 -13.37 4.70 -8.40
CA HIS A 259 -11.98 4.27 -8.33
C HIS A 259 -11.26 4.54 -7.01
N LEU A 260 -11.69 5.47 -6.13
CA LEU A 260 -10.93 5.89 -4.96
C LEU A 260 -11.73 5.72 -3.65
N TRP A 261 -11.08 5.12 -2.65
CA TRP A 261 -11.68 4.75 -1.37
C TRP A 261 -10.77 5.12 -0.21
N HIS A 262 -11.37 5.66 0.86
CA HIS A 262 -10.70 5.83 2.15
C HIS A 262 -10.82 4.52 2.93
N VAL A 263 -9.69 3.88 3.24
CA VAL A 263 -9.66 2.61 3.97
C VAL A 263 -9.72 2.87 5.46
N VAL A 264 -10.83 2.48 6.08
CA VAL A 264 -11.00 2.52 7.53
C VAL A 264 -10.98 1.08 8.04
N PRO A 265 -10.10 0.70 8.98
CA PRO A 265 -10.07 -0.66 9.50
C PRO A 265 -11.44 -1.07 10.09
N GLY A 266 -11.98 -2.20 9.62
CA GLY A 266 -13.33 -2.68 9.94
C GLY A 266 -14.41 -2.17 8.98
N ALA A 267 -14.08 -1.38 7.97
CA ALA A 267 -15.02 -0.92 6.96
C ALA A 267 -15.57 -2.08 6.12
N ARG A 268 -16.82 -1.91 5.68
CA ARG A 268 -17.52 -2.79 4.75
C ARG A 268 -17.96 -1.97 3.56
N PHE A 269 -17.28 -2.19 2.44
CA PHE A 269 -17.43 -1.38 1.24
C PHE A 269 -18.47 -1.96 0.29
N GLN A 270 -19.09 -1.06 -0.47
CA GLN A 270 -19.96 -1.43 -1.58
C GLN A 270 -19.20 -2.34 -2.56
N ARG A 271 -19.90 -3.36 -3.08
CA ARG A 271 -19.42 -4.28 -4.09
C ARG A 271 -20.16 -4.03 -5.40
N ARG A 272 -19.65 -4.58 -6.51
CA ARG A 272 -20.27 -4.44 -7.82
C ARG A 272 -21.52 -5.31 -7.92
N GLU A 273 -22.56 -4.78 -8.61
CA GLU A 273 -23.67 -5.48 -9.30
C GLU A 273 -24.37 -6.58 -8.52
N GLY A 274 -25.53 -6.34 -7.94
CA GLY A 274 -26.41 -7.37 -7.37
C GLY A 274 -25.77 -8.26 -6.30
N LYS A 275 -24.48 -8.09 -6.05
CA LYS A 275 -23.67 -8.67 -4.99
C LYS A 275 -23.35 -7.63 -3.91
N ASP A 276 -24.13 -6.58 -3.84
CA ASP A 276 -24.02 -5.55 -2.79
C ASP A 276 -24.38 -6.10 -1.41
N GLU A 277 -24.82 -7.35 -1.34
CA GLU A 277 -25.08 -8.02 -0.08
C GLU A 277 -23.76 -8.45 0.56
N HIS A 278 -23.48 -7.81 1.68
CA HIS A 278 -22.40 -8.25 2.54
C HIS A 278 -22.75 -9.66 3.10
N PRO A 279 -21.76 -10.59 3.28
CA PRO A 279 -22.01 -11.91 3.90
C PRO A 279 -22.74 -11.83 5.24
N ASN A 280 -22.54 -10.75 6.02
CA ASN A 280 -23.36 -10.45 7.17
C ASN A 280 -24.60 -9.64 6.74
N PRO A 281 -25.81 -10.24 6.72
CA PRO A 281 -27.04 -9.59 6.26
C PRO A 281 -27.47 -8.43 7.17
N TYR A 282 -26.89 -8.31 8.34
CA TYR A 282 -27.19 -7.24 9.31
C TYR A 282 -26.28 -6.03 9.16
N THR A 283 -25.44 -6.01 8.16
CA THR A 283 -24.67 -4.82 7.76
C THR A 283 -25.61 -3.66 7.39
N TYR A 284 -26.74 -3.97 6.75
CA TYR A 284 -27.83 -3.12 6.28
C TYR A 284 -27.44 -2.05 5.26
N GLU A 285 -26.25 -1.48 5.35
CA GLU A 285 -25.75 -0.48 4.44
C GLU A 285 -24.22 -0.55 4.38
N LEU A 286 -23.67 -0.28 3.21
CA LEU A 286 -22.25 -0.34 2.89
C LEU A 286 -21.66 1.04 2.67
N MET A 287 -20.39 1.21 3.03
CA MET A 287 -19.63 2.43 2.77
C MET A 287 -19.38 2.58 1.27
N LYS A 288 -19.43 3.82 0.80
CA LYS A 288 -19.27 4.18 -0.61
C LYS A 288 -17.87 4.73 -0.89
N PRO A 289 -17.46 4.78 -2.18
CA PRO A 289 -16.24 5.46 -2.59
C PRO A 289 -16.28 6.95 -2.21
N ILE A 290 -15.12 7.55 -2.21
CA ILE A 290 -14.95 8.98 -1.90
C ILE A 290 -14.82 9.84 -3.17
N SER A 291 -14.65 9.22 -4.33
CA SER A 291 -14.45 9.87 -5.61
C SER A 291 -15.76 10.38 -6.23
N ASP A 292 -15.65 11.42 -7.04
CA ASP A 292 -16.69 11.91 -7.92
C ASP A 292 -16.43 11.58 -9.41
N HIS A 293 -15.39 10.82 -9.67
CA HIS A 293 -14.97 10.40 -10.98
C HIS A 293 -15.97 9.43 -11.61
N ARG A 294 -16.31 9.63 -12.86
CA ARG A 294 -17.11 8.67 -13.63
C ARG A 294 -16.23 7.57 -14.17
N HIS A 295 -16.65 6.40 -13.85
CA HIS A 295 -16.11 5.19 -14.44
C HIS A 295 -16.67 5.02 -15.85
N TRP A 296 -16.98 4.21 -16.51
CA TRP A 296 -17.59 4.16 -17.83
C TRP A 296 -18.94 4.86 -17.90
N ASP A 297 -19.41 5.09 -19.12
CA ASP A 297 -20.78 5.53 -19.34
C ASP A 297 -21.74 4.46 -18.84
N ASP A 298 -22.72 4.85 -18.01
CA ASP A 298 -23.74 3.97 -17.44
C ASP A 298 -24.77 3.47 -18.48
N GLY A 299 -24.52 3.66 -19.77
CA GLY A 299 -25.40 3.20 -20.84
C GLY A 299 -25.29 1.69 -21.10
N PRO A 300 -26.30 1.10 -21.77
CA PRO A 300 -26.31 -0.33 -22.12
C PRO A 300 -25.14 -0.75 -23.05
N ASP A 301 -24.46 0.22 -23.63
CA ASP A 301 -23.27 0.02 -24.49
C ASP A 301 -21.95 0.34 -23.75
N ALA A 302 -21.95 0.33 -22.43
CA ALA A 302 -20.78 0.57 -21.57
C ALA A 302 -19.71 -0.51 -21.77
N THR A 303 -19.14 -0.58 -22.95
CA THR A 303 -18.01 -1.45 -23.30
C THR A 303 -16.72 -0.63 -23.24
N ALA A 304 -15.61 -1.29 -23.04
CA ALA A 304 -14.27 -0.70 -23.01
C ALA A 304 -13.94 0.23 -24.20
N ARG A 305 -14.67 0.12 -25.28
CA ARG A 305 -14.54 0.97 -26.46
C ARG A 305 -14.85 2.43 -26.24
N HIS A 306 -15.45 2.79 -25.10
CA HIS A 306 -15.78 4.17 -24.71
C HIS A 306 -14.81 4.73 -23.65
N ALA A 307 -13.59 4.25 -23.61
CA ALA A 307 -12.53 4.71 -22.69
C ALA A 307 -12.30 6.23 -22.70
N HIS A 308 -12.79 6.91 -23.73
CA HIS A 308 -12.71 8.38 -23.87
C HIS A 308 -14.04 9.09 -23.62
N ALA A 309 -15.11 8.37 -23.27
CA ALA A 309 -16.35 9.00 -22.85
C ALA A 309 -16.10 9.75 -21.54
N HIS A 310 -16.50 11.01 -21.49
CA HIS A 310 -16.33 11.89 -20.34
C HIS A 310 -14.87 12.17 -19.94
N PRO A 311 -13.98 12.59 -20.89
CA PRO A 311 -12.59 12.93 -20.57
C PRO A 311 -12.47 14.01 -19.49
N GLU A 312 -13.44 14.92 -19.42
CA GLU A 312 -13.54 15.97 -18.40
C GLU A 312 -13.78 15.44 -16.98
N GLN A 313 -14.17 14.19 -16.84
CA GLN A 313 -14.37 13.48 -15.58
C GLN A 313 -13.37 12.33 -15.40
N GLY A 314 -12.26 12.35 -16.12
CA GLY A 314 -11.23 11.34 -16.07
C GLY A 314 -11.61 9.98 -16.67
N GLY A 315 -12.62 9.95 -17.53
CA GLY A 315 -13.26 8.75 -18.08
C GLY A 315 -12.31 7.61 -18.45
N GLY A 316 -12.78 6.39 -18.36
CA GLY A 316 -12.03 5.15 -18.62
C GLY A 316 -12.30 4.08 -17.57
N HIS A 317 -11.38 3.11 -17.46
CA HIS A 317 -11.58 1.93 -16.66
C HIS A 317 -10.25 1.32 -16.19
N ALA A 318 -10.33 0.46 -15.18
CA ALA A 318 -9.19 -0.20 -14.56
C ALA A 318 -8.18 0.81 -13.99
N HIS A 319 -8.63 1.50 -12.91
CA HIS A 319 -7.74 2.37 -12.15
C HIS A 319 -6.83 1.51 -11.26
N SER A 320 -5.52 1.61 -11.52
CA SER A 320 -4.49 0.82 -10.84
C SER A 320 -3.32 1.71 -10.44
N GLY A 321 -2.46 1.17 -9.56
CA GLY A 321 -1.45 1.98 -8.92
C GLY A 321 -2.07 3.14 -8.12
N LEU A 322 -1.36 3.64 -7.16
CA LEU A 322 -1.73 4.85 -6.43
C LEU A 322 -0.48 5.46 -5.84
N MET A 323 -0.31 6.75 -6.05
CA MET A 323 0.70 7.57 -5.40
C MET A 323 0.05 8.85 -4.91
N ILE A 324 0.11 9.10 -3.62
CA ILE A 324 -0.23 10.42 -3.06
C ILE A 324 1.07 11.19 -2.94
N TYR A 325 1.23 12.21 -3.78
CA TYR A 325 2.48 12.96 -3.86
C TYR A 325 2.78 13.72 -2.57
N GLN A 326 3.93 13.44 -1.97
CA GLN A 326 4.36 14.04 -0.70
C GLN A 326 5.88 14.29 -0.74
N ALA A 327 6.28 15.26 -1.58
CA ALA A 327 7.62 15.83 -1.62
C ALA A 327 7.54 17.32 -1.96
N ASP A 328 8.66 18.00 -1.90
CA ASP A 328 8.84 19.43 -2.16
C ASP A 328 9.45 19.75 -3.54
N VAL A 329 9.70 18.71 -4.36
CA VAL A 329 10.34 18.87 -5.68
C VAL A 329 9.36 19.43 -6.71
N TRP A 330 8.11 18.97 -6.68
CA TRP A 330 7.07 19.48 -7.58
C TRP A 330 6.40 20.72 -6.98
N PRO A 331 5.75 21.56 -7.81
CA PRO A 331 4.98 22.71 -7.32
C PRO A 331 3.95 22.32 -6.27
N GLU A 332 3.75 23.18 -5.26
CA GLU A 332 2.87 22.97 -4.11
C GLU A 332 1.46 22.48 -4.49
N LYS A 333 0.92 22.94 -5.62
CA LYS A 333 -0.41 22.53 -6.10
C LYS A 333 -0.58 21.03 -6.34
N TYR A 334 0.51 20.26 -6.45
CA TYR A 334 0.51 18.81 -6.62
C TYR A 334 0.66 18.06 -5.29
N ARG A 335 1.09 18.74 -4.23
CA ARG A 335 1.28 18.11 -2.92
C ARG A 335 -0.05 17.63 -2.35
N GLY A 336 -0.09 16.42 -1.83
CA GLY A 336 -1.30 15.79 -1.30
C GLY A 336 -2.30 15.30 -2.35
N LYS A 337 -2.01 15.50 -3.66
CA LYS A 337 -2.85 14.96 -4.73
C LYS A 337 -2.61 13.47 -4.92
N ALA A 338 -3.68 12.76 -5.26
CA ALA A 338 -3.62 11.34 -5.63
C ALA A 338 -3.41 11.21 -7.15
N PHE A 339 -2.41 10.43 -7.52
CA PHE A 339 -2.11 10.06 -8.91
C PHE A 339 -2.32 8.57 -9.07
N PHE A 340 -2.98 8.15 -10.13
CA PHE A 340 -3.25 6.75 -10.41
C PHE A 340 -3.41 6.51 -11.90
N SER A 341 -3.08 5.29 -12.32
CA SER A 341 -3.19 4.87 -13.70
C SER A 341 -4.65 4.64 -14.06
N ASN A 342 -5.02 5.04 -15.27
CA ASN A 342 -6.28 4.71 -15.93
C ASN A 342 -5.93 3.91 -17.19
N ILE A 343 -5.92 2.57 -17.04
CA ILE A 343 -5.39 1.67 -18.06
C ILE A 343 -6.10 1.84 -19.40
N HIS A 344 -7.44 1.83 -19.39
CA HIS A 344 -8.23 1.96 -20.61
C HIS A 344 -8.49 3.41 -21.03
N GLY A 345 -8.20 4.38 -20.15
CA GLY A 345 -8.19 5.79 -20.47
C GLY A 345 -6.87 6.28 -21.06
N ASN A 346 -5.83 5.44 -21.14
CA ASN A 346 -4.50 5.77 -21.66
C ASN A 346 -3.88 7.00 -21.00
N ARG A 347 -4.01 7.13 -19.67
CA ARG A 347 -3.63 8.34 -18.92
C ARG A 347 -3.28 8.06 -17.46
N ILE A 348 -2.70 9.07 -16.83
CA ILE A 348 -2.61 9.16 -15.37
C ILE A 348 -3.61 10.23 -14.93
N ASN A 349 -4.59 9.83 -14.14
CA ASN A 349 -5.53 10.75 -13.50
C ASN A 349 -4.90 11.42 -12.27
N MET A 350 -5.44 12.55 -11.89
CA MET A 350 -5.07 13.28 -10.67
C MET A 350 -6.33 13.73 -9.93
N ASP A 351 -6.47 13.32 -8.67
CA ASP A 351 -7.56 13.73 -7.80
C ASP A 351 -7.06 14.57 -6.63
N SER A 352 -7.89 15.54 -6.23
CA SER A 352 -7.75 16.22 -4.94
C SER A 352 -8.41 15.40 -3.86
N ILE A 353 -7.72 15.11 -2.77
CA ILE A 353 -8.27 14.45 -1.59
C ILE A 353 -8.44 15.51 -0.50
N GLU A 354 -9.67 15.76 -0.08
CA GLU A 354 -9.98 16.75 0.94
C GLU A 354 -10.65 16.07 2.14
N ARG A 355 -10.22 16.43 3.35
CA ARG A 355 -10.88 15.94 4.56
C ARG A 355 -12.28 16.55 4.67
N LYS A 356 -13.29 15.72 4.88
CA LYS A 356 -14.66 16.14 5.14
C LYS A 356 -15.21 15.37 6.34
N HIS A 357 -15.50 16.09 7.41
CA HIS A 357 -15.93 15.52 8.70
C HIS A 357 -14.93 14.45 9.24
N SER A 358 -15.36 13.21 9.39
CA SER A 358 -14.54 12.10 9.87
C SER A 358 -13.78 11.37 8.75
N SER A 359 -14.15 11.61 7.48
CA SER A 359 -13.63 10.91 6.32
C SER A 359 -13.06 11.90 5.28
N TYR A 360 -13.07 11.51 4.01
CA TYR A 360 -12.56 12.30 2.90
C TYR A 360 -13.54 12.32 1.75
N VAL A 361 -13.37 13.30 0.88
CA VAL A 361 -13.95 13.36 -0.47
C VAL A 361 -12.82 13.58 -1.46
N ALA A 362 -12.93 12.95 -2.62
CA ALA A 362 -12.00 13.16 -3.71
C ALA A 362 -12.74 13.80 -4.89
N LYS A 363 -12.04 14.71 -5.57
CA LYS A 363 -12.54 15.40 -6.75
C LYS A 363 -11.53 15.27 -7.86
N HIS A 364 -12.01 14.90 -9.03
CA HIS A 364 -11.21 14.83 -10.22
C HIS A 364 -10.61 16.21 -10.55
N GLY A 365 -9.31 16.22 -10.80
CA GLY A 365 -8.57 17.35 -11.34
C GLY A 365 -8.29 17.17 -12.84
N PRO A 366 -7.58 18.10 -13.48
CA PRO A 366 -7.05 17.85 -14.81
C PRO A 366 -6.20 16.59 -14.87
N ASP A 367 -6.37 15.79 -15.93
CA ASP A 367 -5.51 14.64 -16.15
C ASP A 367 -4.04 15.05 -16.14
N PHE A 368 -3.23 14.33 -15.39
CA PHE A 368 -1.83 14.70 -15.20
C PHE A 368 -0.95 14.32 -16.40
N LEU A 369 -1.21 13.14 -16.98
CA LEU A 369 -0.45 12.65 -18.11
C LEU A 369 -1.39 11.98 -19.11
N LEU A 370 -1.24 12.34 -20.38
CA LEU A 370 -1.93 11.69 -21.50
C LEU A 370 -0.91 10.91 -22.32
N GLY A 371 -1.13 9.62 -22.51
CA GLY A 371 -0.25 8.76 -23.32
C GLY A 371 -0.34 9.05 -24.82
N ASN A 372 -1.48 9.62 -25.29
CA ASN A 372 -1.77 9.94 -26.69
C ASN A 372 -1.53 8.77 -27.65
N SER A 373 -1.66 7.57 -27.14
CA SER A 373 -1.48 6.32 -27.86
C SER A 373 -2.44 5.28 -27.31
N PRO A 374 -3.14 4.52 -28.15
CA PRO A 374 -3.96 3.40 -27.68
C PRO A 374 -3.15 2.29 -27.03
N TRP A 375 -1.84 2.29 -27.23
CA TRP A 375 -0.90 1.33 -26.65
C TRP A 375 -0.53 1.65 -25.19
N PHE A 376 -0.71 2.89 -24.74
CA PHE A 376 -0.31 3.29 -23.40
C PHE A 376 -1.19 2.61 -22.33
N ARG A 377 -0.58 1.75 -21.51
CA ARG A 377 -1.24 0.97 -20.43
C ARG A 377 -0.42 1.04 -19.15
N ALA A 378 -0.41 2.19 -18.49
CA ALA A 378 0.24 2.32 -17.20
C ALA A 378 -0.48 1.44 -16.15
N VAL A 379 0.28 0.72 -15.33
CA VAL A 379 -0.25 -0.26 -14.36
C VAL A 379 0.16 0.02 -12.92
N ASP A 380 1.34 0.58 -12.69
CA ASP A 380 1.82 0.97 -11.36
C ASP A 380 2.62 2.26 -11.43
N LEU A 381 2.62 3.01 -10.34
CA LEU A 381 3.40 4.24 -10.19
C LEU A 381 3.86 4.44 -8.76
N LYS A 382 5.08 4.97 -8.57
CA LYS A 382 5.70 5.18 -7.27
C LYS A 382 6.42 6.52 -7.20
N GLN A 383 6.40 7.12 -6.02
CA GLN A 383 7.28 8.23 -5.69
C GLN A 383 8.71 7.73 -5.58
N THR A 384 9.62 8.45 -6.24
CA THR A 384 11.05 8.08 -6.31
C THR A 384 11.85 8.65 -5.14
N PRO A 385 13.05 8.12 -4.86
CA PRO A 385 13.94 8.69 -3.85
C PRO A 385 14.30 10.16 -4.08
N ASP A 386 14.36 10.62 -5.33
CA ASP A 386 14.60 12.03 -5.69
C ASP A 386 13.33 12.91 -5.71
N GLY A 387 12.19 12.40 -5.21
CA GLY A 387 10.95 13.15 -5.07
C GLY A 387 10.12 13.29 -6.34
N ASN A 388 10.43 12.53 -7.37
CA ASN A 388 9.72 12.47 -8.64
C ASN A 388 8.76 11.26 -8.72
N MET A 389 8.33 10.86 -9.93
CA MET A 389 7.46 9.70 -10.16
C MET A 389 8.09 8.72 -11.14
N MET A 390 8.02 7.43 -10.84
CA MET A 390 8.28 6.34 -11.79
C MET A 390 6.97 5.68 -12.17
N ILE A 391 6.78 5.39 -13.45
CA ILE A 391 5.60 4.74 -14.01
C ILE A 391 6.03 3.44 -14.68
N ALA A 392 5.33 2.34 -14.38
CA ALA A 392 5.41 1.08 -15.11
C ALA A 392 4.28 0.99 -16.13
N GLU A 393 4.61 0.68 -17.37
CA GLU A 393 3.69 0.70 -18.49
C GLU A 393 3.84 -0.60 -19.32
N TRP A 394 2.70 -1.25 -19.63
CA TRP A 394 2.66 -2.55 -20.30
C TRP A 394 2.85 -2.48 -21.81
N THR A 395 2.30 -1.47 -22.45
CA THR A 395 2.21 -1.36 -23.90
C THR A 395 1.34 -2.47 -24.52
N ASP A 396 0.03 -2.26 -24.53
CA ASP A 396 -0.93 -3.20 -25.11
C ASP A 396 -2.11 -2.45 -25.76
N LEU A 397 -2.75 -3.05 -26.77
CA LEU A 397 -4.01 -2.57 -27.34
C LEU A 397 -5.23 -3.18 -26.68
N GLY A 398 -5.08 -4.40 -26.15
CA GLY A 398 -6.15 -5.19 -25.60
C GLY A 398 -6.69 -4.67 -24.27
N GLU A 399 -7.74 -5.35 -23.81
CA GLU A 399 -8.28 -5.17 -22.47
C GLU A 399 -7.54 -6.06 -21.46
N CYS A 400 -7.65 -5.71 -20.20
CA CYS A 400 -7.07 -6.47 -19.11
C CYS A 400 -7.62 -7.90 -18.96
N HIS A 401 -8.69 -8.26 -19.69
CA HIS A 401 -9.28 -9.58 -19.75
C HIS A 401 -8.92 -10.38 -21.00
N ASP A 402 -8.24 -9.77 -21.95
CA ASP A 402 -7.97 -10.41 -23.24
C ASP A 402 -6.98 -11.57 -23.08
N ARG A 403 -7.30 -12.68 -23.72
CA ARG A 403 -6.46 -13.88 -23.78
C ARG A 403 -5.78 -14.03 -25.13
N ASP A 404 -6.29 -13.33 -26.11
CA ASP A 404 -5.83 -13.25 -27.48
C ASP A 404 -5.82 -11.77 -27.91
N GLY A 405 -5.05 -11.42 -28.91
CA GLY A 405 -4.87 -10.02 -29.31
C GLY A 405 -4.00 -9.21 -28.33
N VAL A 406 -3.12 -9.85 -27.56
CA VAL A 406 -2.28 -9.22 -26.53
C VAL A 406 -0.82 -9.13 -26.93
N HIS A 407 -0.13 -8.08 -26.45
CA HIS A 407 1.28 -7.82 -26.68
C HIS A 407 2.09 -8.11 -25.40
N ARG A 408 2.90 -9.17 -25.41
CA ARG A 408 3.60 -9.67 -24.20
C ARG A 408 5.11 -9.44 -24.20
N THR A 409 5.65 -8.84 -25.24
CA THR A 409 7.10 -8.71 -25.41
C THR A 409 7.61 -7.29 -25.15
N SER A 410 6.73 -6.38 -24.72
CA SER A 410 7.05 -4.99 -24.42
C SER A 410 6.70 -4.61 -23.00
N GLY A 411 7.28 -3.51 -22.60
CA GLY A 411 7.08 -2.84 -21.34
C GLY A 411 8.02 -1.66 -21.20
N ARG A 412 7.62 -0.65 -20.45
CA ARG A 412 8.37 0.59 -20.31
C ARG A 412 8.34 1.12 -18.91
N LEU A 413 9.41 1.80 -18.56
CA LEU A 413 9.56 2.52 -17.30
C LEU A 413 9.79 3.99 -17.64
N PHE A 414 8.83 4.85 -17.29
CA PHE A 414 8.93 6.28 -17.52
C PHE A 414 9.16 7.01 -16.21
N LYS A 415 10.22 7.82 -16.15
CA LYS A 415 10.45 8.75 -15.04
C LYS A 415 9.84 10.11 -15.38
N VAL A 416 8.97 10.61 -14.53
CA VAL A 416 8.38 11.95 -14.64
C VAL A 416 9.02 12.85 -13.60
N SER A 417 9.73 13.89 -14.03
CA SER A 417 10.44 14.84 -13.17
C SER A 417 10.00 16.28 -13.44
N TYR A 418 10.16 17.16 -12.43
CA TYR A 418 9.88 18.60 -12.55
C TYR A 418 11.19 19.39 -12.54
N GLY A 419 11.35 20.28 -13.52
CA GLY A 419 12.57 21.08 -13.67
C GLY A 419 13.80 20.21 -14.01
N GLU A 420 14.95 20.63 -13.53
CA GLU A 420 16.20 19.88 -13.65
C GLU A 420 16.36 18.93 -12.46
N SER A 421 16.49 17.64 -12.76
CA SER A 421 16.79 16.63 -11.73
C SER A 421 18.19 16.85 -11.19
N LYS A 422 18.31 16.96 -9.87
CA LYS A 422 19.63 16.97 -9.22
C LYS A 422 20.14 15.53 -9.15
N PRO A 423 21.40 15.27 -9.50
CA PRO A 423 22.00 13.96 -9.26
C PRO A 423 21.87 13.60 -7.79
N MET A 424 21.46 12.36 -7.52
CA MET A 424 21.32 11.87 -6.15
C MET A 424 22.64 11.21 -5.74
N GLU A 425 23.16 11.58 -4.58
CA GLU A 425 24.33 10.91 -4.02
C GLU A 425 23.99 9.46 -3.69
N LYS A 426 24.95 8.56 -3.87
CA LYS A 426 24.79 7.14 -3.50
C LYS A 426 24.62 7.04 -1.98
N PHE A 427 23.67 6.24 -1.57
CA PHE A 427 23.36 6.01 -0.16
C PHE A 427 23.05 4.53 0.13
N ASP A 428 23.08 4.17 1.40
CA ASP A 428 22.63 2.88 1.91
C ASP A 428 22.00 3.09 3.30
N LEU A 429 20.68 3.02 3.38
CA LEU A 429 19.96 3.23 4.64
C LEU A 429 20.28 2.17 5.69
N GLN A 430 20.67 0.96 5.26
CA GLN A 430 21.06 -0.10 6.20
C GLN A 430 22.35 0.26 6.95
N ALA A 431 23.25 0.99 6.30
CA ALA A 431 24.52 1.42 6.89
C ALA A 431 24.36 2.64 7.81
N MET A 432 23.27 3.40 7.71
CA MET A 432 23.01 4.58 8.52
C MET A 432 22.84 4.23 10.00
N SER A 433 23.28 5.12 10.88
CA SER A 433 23.01 5.04 12.31
C SER A 433 21.53 5.27 12.63
N ASP A 434 21.08 4.92 13.84
CA ASP A 434 19.70 5.17 14.29
C ASP A 434 19.41 6.69 14.32
N GLY A 435 20.40 7.53 14.65
CA GLY A 435 20.27 8.98 14.65
C GLY A 435 20.09 9.58 13.25
N GLU A 436 20.77 9.02 12.23
CA GLU A 436 20.58 9.42 10.84
C GLU A 436 19.21 8.99 10.32
N LEU A 437 18.77 7.76 10.60
CA LEU A 437 17.42 7.31 10.25
C LEU A 437 16.34 8.16 10.93
N ALA A 438 16.53 8.55 12.19
CA ALA A 438 15.59 9.41 12.90
C ALA A 438 15.44 10.80 12.22
N LYS A 439 16.52 11.37 11.68
CA LYS A 439 16.45 12.62 10.91
C LYS A 439 15.60 12.46 9.64
N LEU A 440 15.69 11.30 8.97
CA LEU A 440 14.93 11.01 7.76
C LEU A 440 13.43 10.88 8.01
N LEU A 441 12.97 10.62 9.25
CA LEU A 441 11.53 10.59 9.57
C LEU A 441 10.84 11.94 9.37
N ASN A 442 11.60 13.04 9.31
CA ASN A 442 11.11 14.40 9.03
C ASN A 442 11.49 14.90 7.63
N HIS A 443 11.98 14.04 6.75
CA HIS A 443 12.36 14.42 5.39
C HIS A 443 11.14 14.87 4.58
N ASP A 444 11.27 15.91 3.72
CA ASP A 444 10.17 16.44 2.92
C ASP A 444 9.60 15.42 1.93
N ASN A 445 10.46 14.57 1.37
CA ASN A 445 10.02 13.46 0.53
C ASN A 445 9.63 12.24 1.38
N VAL A 446 8.37 11.79 1.24
CA VAL A 446 7.78 10.66 1.98
C VAL A 446 8.50 9.33 1.73
N TRP A 447 9.17 9.15 0.60
CA TRP A 447 9.95 7.94 0.33
C TRP A 447 11.00 7.72 1.43
N TRP A 448 11.77 8.75 1.77
CA TRP A 448 12.79 8.68 2.82
C TRP A 448 12.18 8.41 4.20
N ARG A 449 11.06 9.08 4.53
CA ARG A 449 10.36 8.84 5.80
C ARG A 449 9.92 7.38 5.96
N ARG A 450 9.32 6.82 4.90
CA ARG A 450 8.81 5.43 4.90
C ARG A 450 9.95 4.41 4.97
N GLN A 451 11.03 4.63 4.22
CA GLN A 451 12.20 3.75 4.27
C GLN A 451 12.90 3.80 5.64
N ALA A 452 13.07 5.00 6.21
CA ALA A 452 13.62 5.14 7.56
C ALA A 452 12.75 4.44 8.62
N LEU A 453 11.44 4.58 8.50
CA LEU A 453 10.48 3.89 9.37
C LEU A 453 10.58 2.37 9.24
N LEU A 454 10.64 1.84 8.02
CA LEU A 454 10.82 0.42 7.75
C LEU A 454 12.13 -0.11 8.37
N LYS A 455 13.24 0.61 8.15
CA LYS A 455 14.54 0.24 8.75
C LYS A 455 14.51 0.27 10.28
N THR A 456 13.78 1.21 10.85
CA THR A 456 13.56 1.27 12.30
C THR A 456 12.81 0.03 12.79
N TYR A 457 11.71 -0.37 12.12
CA TYR A 457 10.98 -1.60 12.45
C TYR A 457 11.86 -2.86 12.30
N GLU A 458 12.62 -2.97 11.22
CA GLU A 458 13.56 -4.09 11.02
C GLU A 458 14.57 -4.22 12.18
N ARG A 459 15.12 -3.11 12.65
CA ARG A 459 16.09 -3.08 13.76
C ARG A 459 15.47 -3.42 15.10
N ILE A 460 14.26 -2.94 15.38
CA ILE A 460 13.52 -3.25 16.60
C ILE A 460 13.23 -4.75 16.68
N HIS A 461 12.80 -5.33 15.58
CA HIS A 461 12.43 -6.74 15.53
C HIS A 461 13.62 -7.70 15.41
N HIS A 462 14.85 -7.20 15.32
CA HIS A 462 16.04 -8.06 15.36
C HIS A 462 16.20 -8.62 16.77
N LYS A 463 16.03 -9.93 16.93
CA LYS A 463 15.93 -10.67 18.21
C LYS A 463 16.97 -10.27 19.27
N LYS A 464 18.22 -10.04 18.88
CA LYS A 464 19.31 -9.69 19.80
C LYS A 464 19.14 -8.32 20.45
N ARG A 465 18.64 -7.35 19.71
CA ARG A 465 18.42 -5.98 20.17
C ARG A 465 17.12 -5.86 20.99
N PHE A 466 16.10 -6.65 20.65
CA PHE A 466 14.89 -6.81 21.44
C PHE A 466 15.24 -7.34 22.84
N ASP A 467 16.08 -8.38 22.94
CA ASP A 467 16.49 -8.94 24.23
C ASP A 467 17.34 -7.95 25.06
N GLU A 468 18.13 -7.08 24.43
CA GLU A 468 18.88 -6.00 25.09
C GLU A 468 17.95 -4.88 25.58
N LEU A 469 16.97 -4.47 24.78
CA LEU A 469 15.96 -3.49 25.17
C LEU A 469 15.11 -3.97 26.33
N MET A 470 14.68 -5.23 26.31
CA MET A 470 13.92 -5.84 27.41
C MET A 470 14.74 -5.98 28.69
N LYS A 471 16.05 -6.25 28.60
CA LYS A 471 16.96 -6.25 29.76
C LYS A 471 17.12 -4.84 30.35
N ARG A 472 17.18 -3.79 29.52
CA ARG A 472 17.26 -2.39 29.99
C ARG A 472 15.94 -1.95 30.64
N ALA A 473 14.79 -2.29 30.05
CA ALA A 473 13.47 -2.00 30.60
C ALA A 473 13.22 -2.71 31.94
N SER A 474 13.70 -3.94 32.12
CA SER A 474 13.57 -4.68 33.39
C SER A 474 14.46 -4.17 34.51
N ASN A 475 15.50 -3.41 34.19
CA ASN A 475 16.43 -2.80 35.17
C ASN A 475 16.04 -1.38 35.57
N SER A 476 15.04 -0.77 34.94
CA SER A 476 14.43 0.49 35.38
C SER A 476 13.32 0.17 36.40
N ASN A 477 13.40 0.74 37.62
CA ASN A 477 12.41 0.55 38.72
C ASN A 477 11.00 1.11 38.44
N ALA A 478 10.53 1.08 37.20
CA ALA A 478 9.14 1.27 36.88
C ALA A 478 8.42 -0.09 37.06
N GLU A 479 7.34 -0.15 37.82
CA GLU A 479 6.49 -1.34 38.00
C GLU A 479 5.94 -1.80 36.63
N PHE A 480 6.75 -2.52 35.87
CA PHE A 480 6.37 -3.17 34.65
C PHE A 480 5.98 -4.62 34.99
N ARG A 481 4.71 -4.94 34.91
CA ARG A 481 4.31 -6.35 34.95
C ARG A 481 4.78 -7.01 33.65
N PRO A 482 5.57 -8.09 33.73
CA PRO A 482 6.04 -8.78 32.53
C PRO A 482 4.83 -9.27 31.73
N ILE A 483 4.76 -8.89 30.47
CA ILE A 483 3.88 -9.54 29.50
C ILE A 483 4.44 -10.94 29.30
N ASP A 484 3.57 -11.94 29.37
CA ASP A 484 3.91 -13.34 29.16
C ASP A 484 4.73 -13.50 27.85
N ARG A 485 5.96 -13.99 27.98
CA ARG A 485 6.91 -14.12 26.86
C ARG A 485 6.44 -15.09 25.76
N ASP A 486 5.53 -15.98 26.11
CA ASP A 486 4.97 -16.99 25.21
C ASP A 486 3.63 -16.51 24.58
N SER A 487 3.17 -15.31 24.93
CA SER A 487 2.01 -14.72 24.28
C SER A 487 2.37 -14.30 22.85
N PRO A 488 1.65 -14.80 21.82
CA PRO A 488 1.82 -14.31 20.44
C PRO A 488 1.48 -12.82 20.29
N LEU A 489 1.15 -12.15 21.38
CA LEU A 489 0.67 -10.78 21.49
C LEU A 489 1.69 -9.84 22.17
N ALA A 490 2.87 -10.36 22.58
CA ALA A 490 3.89 -9.55 23.23
C ALA A 490 4.63 -8.68 22.21
N ILE A 491 4.12 -7.49 21.97
CA ILE A 491 4.88 -6.38 21.37
C ILE A 491 5.14 -5.34 22.45
N PRO A 492 6.33 -4.72 22.45
CA PRO A 492 6.49 -3.44 23.09
C PRO A 492 5.46 -2.47 22.51
N THR A 493 4.63 -1.87 23.35
CA THR A 493 3.78 -0.76 22.94
C THR A 493 4.66 0.39 22.50
N TYR A 494 4.16 1.27 21.65
CA TYR A 494 4.80 2.55 21.36
C TYR A 494 5.19 3.27 22.67
N GLU A 495 4.35 3.20 23.70
CA GLU A 495 4.65 3.71 25.04
C GLU A 495 5.82 2.98 25.74
N SER A 496 6.01 1.67 25.56
CA SER A 496 7.16 0.94 26.10
C SER A 496 8.44 1.24 25.34
N PHE A 497 8.33 1.59 24.07
CA PHE A 497 9.43 2.02 23.24
C PHE A 497 9.94 3.41 23.65
N PHE A 498 9.03 4.30 24.04
CA PHE A 498 9.34 5.66 24.49
C PHE A 498 9.42 5.81 26.02
N SER A 499 9.22 4.75 26.81
CA SER A 499 9.38 4.81 28.27
C SER A 499 10.84 4.76 28.73
N ASP A 500 11.77 4.36 27.86
CA ASP A 500 13.19 4.48 28.14
C ASP A 500 13.66 5.91 27.85
N GLN A 501 14.04 6.64 28.91
CA GLN A 501 14.53 8.03 28.81
C GLN A 501 15.72 8.19 27.86
N GLU A 502 16.56 7.18 27.65
CA GLU A 502 17.71 7.26 26.76
C GLU A 502 17.31 7.02 25.30
N THR A 503 16.38 6.13 25.03
CA THR A 503 15.79 5.95 23.69
C THR A 503 14.94 7.17 23.32
N MET A 504 14.16 7.73 24.26
CA MET A 504 13.47 9.01 24.06
C MET A 504 14.44 10.16 23.84
N ARG A 505 15.56 10.19 24.56
CA ARG A 505 16.60 11.19 24.37
C ARG A 505 17.29 11.04 23.00
N GLN A 506 17.55 9.82 22.53
CA GLN A 506 18.16 9.60 21.20
C GLN A 506 17.18 9.83 20.06
N VAL A 507 15.92 9.47 20.21
CA VAL A 507 14.86 9.81 19.25
C VAL A 507 14.59 11.32 19.30
N SER A 508 14.52 11.95 20.49
CA SER A 508 14.37 13.40 20.64
C SER A 508 15.61 14.18 20.23
N ILE A 509 16.82 13.61 20.32
CA ILE A 509 18.03 14.23 19.76
C ILE A 509 17.97 14.20 18.22
N GLY A 510 17.48 13.12 17.62
CA GLY A 510 17.21 13.06 16.17
C GLY A 510 16.15 14.08 15.72
N PHE A 511 15.16 14.37 16.56
CA PHE A 511 14.17 15.43 16.34
C PHE A 511 14.72 16.84 16.61
N ASN A 512 15.90 16.99 17.29
CA ASN A 512 16.22 18.22 17.99
C ASN A 512 17.56 18.89 17.67
N GLU A 513 18.42 18.36 16.81
CA GLU A 513 19.69 19.05 16.54
C GLU A 513 19.56 20.34 15.72
N GLN A 514 18.39 20.69 15.22
CA GLN A 514 18.25 22.01 14.58
C GLN A 514 17.53 23.07 15.40
N HIS A 515 16.70 22.79 16.42
CA HIS A 515 16.00 23.88 17.15
C HIS A 515 15.44 23.62 18.55
N ILE A 516 15.82 22.62 19.31
CA ILE A 516 15.32 22.51 20.69
C ILE A 516 16.48 22.38 21.70
N SER A 517 16.71 23.44 22.45
CA SER A 517 17.66 23.47 23.55
C SER A 517 17.15 22.75 24.81
N THR A 518 18.03 22.42 25.75
CA THR A 518 17.64 21.82 27.06
C THR A 518 16.61 22.65 27.83
N SER A 519 16.31 23.89 27.43
CA SER A 519 15.20 24.72 27.90
C SER A 519 13.83 24.21 27.41
N ASP A 520 13.77 23.42 26.36
CA ASP A 520 12.54 23.00 25.74
C ASP A 520 11.90 21.78 26.44
N TRP A 521 12.67 21.04 27.25
CA TRP A 521 12.07 20.13 28.23
C TRP A 521 11.21 20.85 29.26
N SER A 522 11.47 22.13 29.55
CA SER A 522 10.57 22.98 30.33
C SER A 522 9.26 23.27 29.57
N GLN A 523 9.30 23.35 28.22
CA GLN A 523 8.12 23.46 27.37
C GLN A 523 7.31 22.16 27.34
N PHE A 524 7.92 20.98 27.37
CA PHE A 524 7.17 19.72 27.55
C PHE A 524 6.45 19.68 28.92
N LYS A 525 7.04 20.30 29.95
CA LYS A 525 6.32 20.57 31.21
C LYS A 525 5.24 21.63 31.04
N SER A 526 5.48 22.67 30.21
CA SER A 526 4.51 23.74 29.94
C SER A 526 3.43 23.34 28.94
N LEU A 527 3.67 22.34 28.07
CA LEU A 527 2.64 21.72 27.21
C LEU A 527 1.53 21.04 28.02
N ARG A 528 1.77 20.69 29.30
CA ARG A 528 0.69 20.35 30.24
C ARG A 528 -0.34 21.47 30.38
N ASP A 529 0.06 22.70 30.14
CA ASP A 529 -0.75 23.91 30.29
C ASP A 529 -1.38 24.41 28.99
N HIS A 530 -1.09 23.75 27.84
CA HIS A 530 -1.68 24.05 26.53
C HIS A 530 -2.43 22.81 25.94
N PRO A 531 -3.71 22.62 26.35
CA PRO A 531 -4.47 21.41 26.03
C PRO A 531 -4.67 21.12 24.55
N SER A 532 -4.70 22.13 23.66
CA SER A 532 -5.01 21.95 22.24
C SER A 532 -3.84 21.38 21.42
N GLU A 533 -2.61 21.83 21.69
CA GLU A 533 -1.42 21.38 20.94
C GLU A 533 -0.95 19.98 21.37
N ILE A 534 -1.07 19.68 22.68
CA ILE A 534 -0.86 18.32 23.20
C ILE A 534 -1.93 17.37 22.64
N GLN A 535 -3.16 17.83 22.55
CA GLN A 535 -4.24 17.01 22.04
C GLN A 535 -4.04 16.68 20.57
N ASP A 536 -3.52 17.59 19.75
CA ASP A 536 -3.18 17.31 18.35
C ASP A 536 -1.96 16.40 18.21
N PHE A 537 -0.94 16.53 19.06
CA PHE A 537 0.21 15.64 19.10
C PHE A 537 -0.21 14.23 19.57
N LEU A 538 -0.88 14.13 20.72
CA LEU A 538 -1.39 12.85 21.25
C LEU A 538 -2.45 12.22 20.33
N ALA A 539 -3.16 13.01 19.53
CA ALA A 539 -4.10 12.50 18.57
C ALA A 539 -3.42 11.90 17.33
N ARG A 540 -2.34 12.50 16.84
CA ARG A 540 -1.51 11.90 15.77
C ARG A 540 -0.87 10.61 16.26
N ASP A 541 -0.31 10.62 17.47
CA ASP A 541 0.28 9.43 18.08
C ASP A 541 -0.77 8.39 18.45
N ALA A 542 -1.95 8.81 18.92
CA ALA A 542 -3.06 7.91 19.16
C ALA A 542 -3.60 7.27 17.87
N GLU A 543 -3.64 7.99 16.76
CA GLU A 543 -3.98 7.42 15.45
C GLU A 543 -2.98 6.34 15.02
N VAL A 544 -1.70 6.58 15.21
CA VAL A 544 -0.64 5.59 14.91
C VAL A 544 -0.71 4.42 15.90
N ALA A 545 -0.78 4.68 17.19
CA ALA A 545 -0.85 3.64 18.22
C ALA A 545 -2.10 2.76 18.07
N VAL A 546 -3.26 3.35 17.79
CA VAL A 546 -4.50 2.61 17.53
C VAL A 546 -4.41 1.73 16.28
N ARG A 547 -3.68 2.15 15.25
CA ARG A 547 -3.46 1.33 14.06
C ARG A 547 -2.49 0.18 14.30
N VAL A 548 -1.50 0.38 15.17
CA VAL A 548 -0.42 -0.59 15.41
C VAL A 548 -0.88 -1.81 16.20
N GLU A 549 -1.87 -1.68 17.14
CA GLU A 549 -2.10 -2.72 18.15
C GLU A 549 -3.56 -3.18 18.31
N THR A 550 -4.36 -3.13 17.29
CA THR A 550 -5.81 -3.34 17.36
C THR A 550 -6.28 -4.68 17.97
N SER A 551 -5.47 -5.74 17.97
CA SER A 551 -5.94 -7.06 18.43
C SER A 551 -5.61 -7.38 19.89
N ALA A 552 -4.46 -6.98 20.40
CA ALA A 552 -4.02 -7.33 21.76
C ALA A 552 -4.52 -6.36 22.82
N GLN A 553 -4.38 -5.06 22.58
CA GLN A 553 -4.85 -4.01 23.50
C GLN A 553 -6.36 -3.92 23.53
N ALA A 554 -7.06 -4.25 22.45
CA ALA A 554 -8.51 -4.29 22.40
C ALA A 554 -9.13 -5.18 23.51
N ARG A 555 -8.39 -6.15 24.05
CA ARG A 555 -8.84 -7.00 25.17
C ARG A 555 -8.72 -6.32 26.54
N ASN A 556 -7.95 -5.23 26.64
CA ASN A 556 -7.74 -4.52 27.90
C ASN A 556 -8.87 -3.53 28.16
N GLU A 557 -9.51 -3.60 29.32
CA GLU A 557 -10.58 -2.68 29.73
C GLU A 557 -10.07 -1.23 29.91
N SER A 558 -8.84 -1.05 30.38
CA SER A 558 -8.22 0.27 30.54
C SER A 558 -8.06 0.96 29.17
N TYR A 559 -7.66 0.22 28.15
CA TYR A 559 -7.60 0.70 26.78
C TYR A 559 -8.99 1.08 26.24
N ALA A 560 -10.00 0.25 26.46
CA ALA A 560 -11.37 0.58 26.07
C ALA A 560 -11.91 1.84 26.77
N ARG A 561 -11.55 2.07 28.04
CA ARG A 561 -11.89 3.30 28.76
C ARG A 561 -11.16 4.51 28.19
N TRP A 562 -9.88 4.37 27.83
CA TRP A 562 -9.12 5.41 27.17
C TRP A 562 -9.74 5.79 25.82
N VAL A 563 -10.06 4.80 24.96
CA VAL A 563 -10.76 5.04 23.68
C VAL A 563 -12.13 5.72 23.90
N ALA A 564 -12.88 5.31 24.91
CA ALA A 564 -14.16 5.95 25.25
C ALA A 564 -13.98 7.40 25.73
N ASN A 565 -12.90 7.71 26.43
CA ASN A 565 -12.58 9.07 26.86
C ASN A 565 -12.17 9.96 25.67
N LEU A 566 -11.40 9.46 24.72
CA LEU A 566 -11.10 10.17 23.46
C LEU A 566 -12.37 10.68 22.74
N VAL A 567 -13.48 9.94 22.88
CA VAL A 567 -14.77 10.33 22.28
C VAL A 567 -15.49 11.38 23.13
N ASN A 568 -15.39 11.30 24.46
CA ASN A 568 -16.15 12.17 25.37
C ASN A 568 -15.58 13.59 25.50
N ASP A 569 -14.29 13.79 25.27
CA ASP A 569 -13.58 15.05 25.55
C ASP A 569 -13.71 16.11 24.42
N GLY A 570 -14.77 16.02 23.61
CA GLY A 570 -15.12 17.02 22.59
C GLY A 570 -14.26 16.97 21.31
N HIS A 571 -13.62 15.87 21.06
CA HIS A 571 -12.66 15.67 19.98
C HIS A 571 -13.26 15.67 18.57
N GLN A 572 -12.39 15.92 17.63
CA GLN A 572 -12.71 16.02 16.21
C GLN A 572 -13.38 14.75 15.66
N PRO A 573 -14.21 14.84 14.61
CA PRO A 573 -14.89 13.69 14.01
C PRO A 573 -13.99 12.52 13.65
N ARG A 574 -12.70 12.79 13.29
CA ARG A 574 -11.68 11.77 13.01
C ARG A 574 -11.42 10.83 14.19
N HIS A 575 -11.38 11.34 15.43
CA HIS A 575 -11.14 10.52 16.63
C HIS A 575 -12.32 9.59 16.90
N ARG A 576 -13.54 10.03 16.58
CA ARG A 576 -14.73 9.19 16.68
C ARG A 576 -14.72 8.07 15.64
N LEU A 577 -14.27 8.34 14.40
CA LEU A 577 -14.12 7.32 13.36
C LEU A 577 -13.10 6.27 13.79
N LEU A 578 -11.98 6.71 14.34
CA LEU A 578 -10.94 5.86 14.87
C LEU A 578 -11.46 4.98 16.03
N ALA A 579 -12.15 5.58 17.01
CA ALA A 579 -12.77 4.85 18.12
C ALA A 579 -13.79 3.82 17.62
N ALA A 580 -14.59 4.14 16.61
CA ALA A 580 -15.52 3.21 15.98
C ALA A 580 -14.81 2.05 15.27
N SER A 581 -13.71 2.34 14.58
CA SER A 581 -12.85 1.35 13.93
C SER A 581 -12.29 0.35 14.95
N VAL A 582 -11.64 0.84 16.01
CA VAL A 582 -11.05 0.01 17.07
C VAL A 582 -12.12 -0.78 17.83
N MET A 583 -13.28 -0.18 18.09
CA MET A 583 -14.39 -0.86 18.74
C MET A 583 -14.74 -2.19 18.07
N SER A 584 -14.67 -2.27 16.75
CA SER A 584 -14.97 -3.49 16.00
C SER A 584 -14.06 -4.68 16.35
N LYS A 585 -12.86 -4.41 16.85
CA LYS A 585 -11.86 -5.43 17.26
C LYS A 585 -11.92 -5.79 18.76
N MET A 586 -12.70 -5.05 19.57
CA MET A 586 -12.81 -5.29 20.99
C MET A 586 -13.73 -6.46 21.33
N PRO A 587 -13.47 -7.16 22.45
CA PRO A 587 -14.44 -8.13 22.98
C PRO A 587 -15.73 -7.42 23.45
N PRO A 588 -16.87 -8.09 23.50
CA PRO A 588 -18.19 -7.50 23.77
C PRO A 588 -18.22 -6.60 25.00
N LYS A 589 -17.62 -7.03 26.12
CA LYS A 589 -17.57 -6.23 27.36
C LYS A 589 -16.97 -4.83 27.14
N ASN A 590 -15.86 -4.76 26.43
CA ASN A 590 -15.14 -3.51 26.16
C ASN A 590 -15.84 -2.69 25.08
N ARG A 591 -16.40 -3.36 24.09
CA ARG A 591 -17.14 -2.75 22.98
C ARG A 591 -18.34 -1.95 23.46
N TRP A 592 -19.07 -2.44 24.48
CA TRP A 592 -20.16 -1.70 25.10
C TRP A 592 -19.73 -0.35 25.68
N LEU A 593 -18.53 -0.24 26.27
CA LEU A 593 -18.01 1.00 26.83
C LEU A 593 -17.84 2.07 25.73
N VAL A 594 -17.18 1.70 24.64
CA VAL A 594 -16.92 2.61 23.51
C VAL A 594 -18.21 2.97 22.78
N ALA A 595 -19.11 1.99 22.56
CA ALA A 595 -20.41 2.23 21.94
C ALA A 595 -21.25 3.26 22.72
N GLN A 596 -21.27 3.18 24.06
CA GLN A 596 -21.96 4.14 24.90
C GLN A 596 -21.41 5.56 24.80
N ALA A 597 -20.10 5.72 24.60
CA ALA A 597 -19.49 7.02 24.36
C ALA A 597 -19.85 7.55 22.97
N LEU A 598 -19.69 6.74 21.92
CA LEU A 598 -19.89 7.12 20.52
C LEU A 598 -21.32 7.61 20.22
N VAL A 599 -22.35 7.02 20.86
CA VAL A 599 -23.76 7.38 20.57
C VAL A 599 -24.24 8.63 21.30
N LYS A 600 -23.47 9.18 22.23
CA LYS A 600 -23.84 10.38 23.02
C LYS A 600 -23.81 11.68 22.21
N ALA A 601 -22.98 11.77 21.19
CA ALA A 601 -22.85 12.93 20.33
C ALA A 601 -23.55 12.68 18.98
N PRO A 602 -24.19 13.69 18.37
CA PRO A 602 -24.78 13.55 17.06
C PRO A 602 -23.69 13.32 16.01
N VAL A 603 -24.05 12.67 14.91
CA VAL A 603 -23.25 12.56 13.71
C VAL A 603 -23.97 13.37 12.63
N PRO A 604 -23.30 14.30 11.92
CA PRO A 604 -23.89 14.99 10.78
C PRO A 604 -24.44 13.98 9.77
N ALA A 605 -25.54 14.32 9.10
CA ALA A 605 -26.16 13.43 8.12
C ALA A 605 -25.20 13.10 6.97
N GLU A 606 -24.34 14.06 6.65
CA GLU A 606 -23.31 13.98 5.60
C GLU A 606 -22.14 13.08 5.99
N ASP A 607 -21.92 12.85 7.30
CA ASP A 607 -20.86 11.96 7.82
C ASP A 607 -21.37 10.52 7.98
N ARG A 608 -21.83 9.96 6.88
CA ARG A 608 -22.44 8.63 6.88
C ARG A 608 -21.46 7.53 7.24
N ASN A 609 -20.20 7.67 6.86
CA ASN A 609 -19.16 6.69 7.14
C ASN A 609 -18.94 6.50 8.64
N LEU A 610 -18.94 7.58 9.44
CA LEU A 610 -18.85 7.46 10.90
C LEU A 610 -20.05 6.72 11.48
N ALA A 611 -21.27 7.05 11.01
CA ALA A 611 -22.46 6.37 11.50
C ALA A 611 -22.46 4.87 11.17
N LEU A 612 -22.01 4.49 9.98
CA LEU A 612 -21.87 3.09 9.55
C LEU A 612 -20.80 2.34 10.36
N MET A 613 -19.63 2.95 10.55
CA MET A 613 -18.58 2.34 11.38
C MET A 613 -19.02 2.11 12.83
N ILE A 614 -19.77 3.05 13.41
CA ILE A 614 -20.39 2.85 14.72
C ILE A 614 -21.37 1.67 14.70
N TRP A 615 -22.18 1.57 13.62
CA TRP A 615 -23.10 0.45 13.47
C TRP A 615 -22.39 -0.90 13.38
N TYR A 616 -21.37 -1.02 12.56
CA TYR A 616 -20.64 -2.29 12.38
C TYR A 616 -20.04 -2.81 13.71
N GLY A 617 -19.60 -1.89 14.56
CA GLY A 617 -19.14 -2.26 15.90
C GLY A 617 -20.25 -2.62 16.87
N ILE A 618 -21.46 -2.02 16.75
CA ILE A 618 -22.61 -2.28 17.62
C ILE A 618 -23.39 -3.53 17.20
N GLU A 619 -23.47 -3.85 15.91
CA GLU A 619 -24.32 -4.91 15.37
C GLU A 619 -24.22 -6.24 16.14
N PRO A 620 -23.01 -6.80 16.38
CA PRO A 620 -22.89 -8.05 17.12
C PRO A 620 -23.40 -7.97 18.57
N LEU A 621 -23.31 -6.80 19.19
CA LEU A 621 -23.79 -6.59 20.56
C LEU A 621 -25.31 -6.68 20.68
N VAL A 622 -26.03 -6.35 19.60
CA VAL A 622 -27.51 -6.44 19.57
C VAL A 622 -27.95 -7.88 19.67
N ALA A 623 -27.23 -8.80 19.00
CA ALA A 623 -27.51 -10.23 19.09
C ALA A 623 -27.21 -10.81 20.48
N GLU A 624 -26.15 -10.31 21.12
CA GLU A 624 -25.71 -10.75 22.45
C GLU A 624 -26.68 -10.30 23.57
N ASP A 625 -27.02 -9.01 23.59
CA ASP A 625 -27.95 -8.44 24.60
C ASP A 625 -28.91 -7.42 23.94
N PRO A 626 -30.02 -7.90 23.37
CA PRO A 626 -31.02 -7.03 22.73
C PRO A 626 -31.63 -5.99 23.67
N LYS A 627 -31.80 -6.35 24.96
CA LYS A 627 -32.38 -5.44 25.98
C LYS A 627 -31.44 -4.27 26.28
N ARG A 628 -30.15 -4.54 26.38
CA ARG A 628 -29.12 -3.52 26.58
C ARG A 628 -28.96 -2.66 25.33
N ALA A 629 -29.05 -3.27 24.14
CA ALA A 629 -29.02 -2.55 22.86
C ALA A 629 -30.18 -1.57 22.71
N LEU A 630 -31.41 -1.94 23.11
CA LEU A 630 -32.55 -1.02 23.11
C LEU A 630 -32.35 0.15 24.07
N LYS A 631 -31.75 -0.07 25.24
CA LYS A 631 -31.37 1.01 26.15
C LYS A 631 -30.30 1.93 25.57
N LEU A 632 -29.37 1.37 24.77
CA LEU A 632 -28.37 2.16 24.02
C LEU A 632 -29.05 3.00 22.93
N ALA A 633 -29.99 2.41 22.16
CA ALA A 633 -30.76 3.11 21.15
C ALA A 633 -31.55 4.29 21.72
N ALA A 634 -32.19 4.11 22.88
CA ALA A 634 -32.93 5.18 23.55
C ALA A 634 -32.04 6.37 23.97
N LYS A 635 -30.74 6.15 24.21
CA LYS A 635 -29.76 7.17 24.56
C LYS A 635 -29.01 7.74 23.34
N SER A 636 -29.13 7.10 22.18
CA SER A 636 -28.38 7.47 20.99
C SER A 636 -28.90 8.77 20.40
N LYS A 637 -27.98 9.71 20.11
CA LYS A 637 -28.24 10.93 19.33
C LYS A 637 -28.11 10.72 17.82
N ILE A 638 -27.79 9.50 17.37
CA ILE A 638 -27.59 9.14 15.97
C ILE A 638 -28.83 8.41 15.44
N PRO A 639 -29.64 9.02 14.57
CA PRO A 639 -30.89 8.42 14.08
C PRO A 639 -30.68 7.04 13.43
N LEU A 640 -29.65 6.89 12.62
CA LEU A 640 -29.31 5.64 11.93
C LEU A 640 -29.08 4.48 12.93
N ILE A 641 -28.38 4.74 14.00
CA ILE A 641 -28.10 3.70 15.05
C ILE A 641 -29.39 3.26 15.73
N ARG A 642 -30.30 4.19 16.05
CA ARG A 642 -31.63 3.85 16.60
C ARG A 642 -32.41 2.96 15.65
N GLN A 643 -32.45 3.32 14.36
CA GLN A 643 -33.15 2.59 13.32
C GLN A 643 -32.58 1.17 13.18
N PHE A 644 -31.26 1.04 13.07
CA PHE A 644 -30.61 -0.25 12.82
C PHE A 644 -30.67 -1.20 14.04
N ILE A 645 -30.53 -0.67 15.27
CA ILE A 645 -30.76 -1.49 16.48
C ILE A 645 -32.20 -2.02 16.50
N ALA A 646 -33.20 -1.16 16.25
CA ALA A 646 -34.60 -1.58 16.24
C ALA A 646 -34.84 -2.66 15.18
N ARG A 647 -34.34 -2.48 13.96
CA ARG A 647 -34.44 -3.44 12.85
C ARG A 647 -33.80 -4.79 13.25
N ARG A 648 -32.59 -4.76 13.82
CA ARG A 648 -31.86 -5.97 14.22
C ARG A 648 -32.58 -6.77 15.31
N VAL A 649 -33.20 -6.08 16.27
CA VAL A 649 -34.01 -6.71 17.31
C VAL A 649 -35.26 -7.41 16.72
N VAL A 650 -35.91 -6.76 15.74
CA VAL A 650 -37.04 -7.36 15.02
C VAL A 650 -36.60 -8.62 14.26
N ASP A 651 -35.48 -8.56 13.57
CA ASP A 651 -34.95 -9.70 12.81
C ASP A 651 -34.58 -10.87 13.73
N LEU A 652 -34.04 -10.61 14.93
CA LEU A 652 -33.79 -11.64 15.95
C LEU A 652 -35.07 -12.33 16.43
N ASN A 653 -36.17 -11.60 16.53
CA ASN A 653 -37.46 -12.15 16.97
C ASN A 653 -38.17 -12.97 15.86
N LYS A 654 -37.89 -12.67 14.58
CA LYS A 654 -38.40 -13.45 13.45
C LYS A 654 -37.66 -14.77 13.26
N ALA A 655 -36.39 -14.84 13.70
CA ALA A 655 -35.57 -16.04 13.57
C ALA A 655 -35.78 -17.07 14.71
N LYS A 656 -36.52 -16.69 15.76
CA LYS A 656 -37.02 -17.56 16.84
C LYS A 656 -38.40 -18.08 16.52
#